data_0232efe2d6f6dcb40b1a08200ed8b467
#
_entry.id   0232efe2d6f6dcb40b1a08200ed8b467
#
_cell.length_a   1.000
_cell.length_b   1.000
_cell.length_c   1.000
_cell.angle_alpha   90.00
_cell.angle_beta   90.00
_cell.angle_gamma   90.00
#
_symmetry.space_group_name_H-M   'P 1'
#
loop_
_entity.id
_entity.type
_entity.pdbx_description
1 polymer ?
#
loop_
_entity_poly.entity_id
_entity_poly.type
_entity_poly.pdbx_seq_one_letter_code
_entity_poly.pdbx_strand_id
1 'polypeptide(L)'
;MKNLNAGMLALATLPGALLAQENTGAEAYLKSRPNVVMIYADDLGFGDLECYGAIGVRTPNVNRLANNGVRFTNAHAVASTSTPSRYSLLTGEYPWRKSGTDVAAGDAAMIISPDQYTVADVFKEAGYTTAAFGKWHLGLGSQTGKQDWNAPITPALADIGFDYSYIMAATADRVPCVFIENGSVANYDPSAPIYVNYNTNFEGEPTGKDNPELLYNLKSSHGHNYSIVNGIGRIGYMKGGGKALWKDENIADSITLHAVDFIKENSDAPFFMYFATNDVHVPRFPHPRFRGQSEMGLRGDAIVQFDWSVGEIVRTLEEEGLLENTLIILTSDNGPVLDDGYVDQAEELVGDHSPTGGLRGGKYSAFEGGTRVPFIVHWPAVIKEQSVRNSLVSQIDFLDVMASIAGVGSGESLSTDGSPVEAATWFGNDEKGRPYAIGMAQNHTLTLCTAGWKFIEPKGGATMIQWGPKIETGYSTNPQIFKHVNGEFNENQNMASGNSDVVENLSTQLEKIRNRLYEEVTIIAQPGETIDLTPYFGNQQGATVSGDFIEEDATDLSNIVIRSDVNDGAHTGVVTMPNGTIYLFAVIINPGYNGAFHINYNGNPLFIGYNTTHDNSKNEGYKLISPDHYSTSAAGDEIFIIKPSGVGYTLSMQGKVLKEPKLSGWGHIMFSDNENEAGIYLFEETSTANVYKIRSSSDGINYVNVYKEHGVVGNDKAVKAGLATYTIEEVHAMPLTLSDSGAAAICLPFNVIIPDGVYVYDATMTGVVFNDDSNGYTCTMEAIAGPGETLKSGTPAIVNGNAGTHQFVITMSDYGAVTSLPESLLKGNYVNGNLSQSGDMRKFVFAENTFKAFEGSKDIAANQCWLECDITQASELIVHFSDPTGIEEIPSTPQSGNIYNIAGERLSNPQKGINIIDSKKVFVK
;
A
#
# COMPACT_ATOMS: atom_id res chain seq x y z
N MET A 1 26.70 14.00 26.39
CA MET A 1 28.15 14.13 26.17
C MET A 1 28.69 12.80 25.67
N LYS A 2 28.80 12.62 24.39
CA LYS A 2 29.76 11.69 23.75
C LYS A 2 29.98 12.19 22.31
N ASN A 3 31.23 12.47 22.01
CA ASN A 3 31.75 13.01 20.77
C ASN A 3 31.49 12.08 19.57
N LEU A 4 31.03 12.63 18.48
CA LEU A 4 31.20 12.02 17.16
C LEU A 4 32.20 12.85 16.35
N ASN A 5 33.21 12.13 15.87
CA ASN A 5 34.30 12.69 15.06
C ASN A 5 33.81 12.92 13.61
N ALA A 6 34.12 14.10 13.11
CA ALA A 6 34.05 14.44 11.71
C ALA A 6 35.14 13.67 10.93
N GLY A 7 34.77 12.87 9.98
CA GLY A 7 35.65 12.25 8.98
C GLY A 7 35.44 12.91 7.61
N MET A 8 36.39 13.75 7.19
CA MET A 8 36.50 14.23 5.81
C MET A 8 36.77 13.05 4.87
N LEU A 9 35.97 12.89 3.84
CA LEU A 9 36.30 12.00 2.71
C LEU A 9 36.68 12.85 1.50
N ALA A 10 37.87 12.57 1.01
CA ALA A 10 38.48 13.26 -0.14
C ALA A 10 37.90 12.69 -1.45
N LEU A 11 37.47 13.60 -2.35
CA LEU A 11 37.14 13.29 -3.75
C LEU A 11 38.35 12.77 -4.49
N ALA A 12 38.25 11.55 -5.05
CA ALA A 12 39.17 11.07 -6.08
C ALA A 12 38.51 11.17 -7.45
N THR A 13 39.04 12.00 -8.32
CA THR A 13 38.65 12.18 -9.70
C THR A 13 39.12 11.03 -10.57
N LEU A 14 38.27 10.41 -11.36
CA LEU A 14 38.60 9.59 -12.53
C LEU A 14 37.81 10.07 -13.76
N PRO A 15 38.44 10.11 -14.94
CA PRO A 15 37.80 10.63 -16.15
C PRO A 15 37.12 9.50 -16.93
N GLY A 16 35.86 9.66 -17.23
CA GLY A 16 35.09 8.79 -18.12
C GLY A 16 33.97 9.58 -18.77
N ALA A 17 34.28 10.22 -19.91
CA ALA A 17 33.26 10.77 -20.77
C ALA A 17 32.63 9.64 -21.58
N LEU A 18 31.31 9.53 -21.49
CA LEU A 18 30.27 9.24 -22.48
C LEU A 18 29.11 8.55 -21.74
N LEU A 19 28.10 9.33 -21.53
CA LEU A 19 26.67 9.11 -21.59
C LEU A 19 25.99 10.18 -20.72
N ALA A 20 26.15 11.44 -21.15
CA ALA A 20 25.35 12.54 -20.65
C ALA A 20 24.24 12.77 -21.67
N GLN A 21 23.06 12.20 -21.40
CA GLN A 21 21.82 12.75 -21.93
C GLN A 21 20.69 12.42 -20.96
N GLU A 22 20.18 13.49 -20.36
CA GLU A 22 18.89 13.63 -19.69
C GLU A 22 18.69 13.01 -18.29
N ASN A 23 19.39 13.53 -17.29
CA ASN A 23 18.90 13.58 -15.92
C ASN A 23 19.16 14.99 -15.32
N THR A 24 18.75 16.04 -16.01
CA THR A 24 19.03 17.44 -15.63
C THR A 24 17.93 18.06 -14.74
N GLY A 25 16.86 17.34 -14.46
CA GLY A 25 15.77 17.84 -13.61
C GLY A 25 16.02 17.65 -12.10
N ALA A 26 16.17 16.41 -11.64
CA ALA A 26 16.24 16.10 -10.21
C ALA A 26 17.46 16.70 -9.47
N GLU A 27 18.65 16.68 -10.06
CA GLU A 27 19.84 17.29 -9.46
C GLU A 27 19.78 18.84 -9.32
N ALA A 28 18.95 19.52 -10.10
CA ALA A 28 18.80 20.96 -10.04
C ALA A 28 18.02 21.41 -8.79
N TYR A 29 17.05 20.60 -8.31
CA TYR A 29 16.23 20.89 -7.12
C TYR A 29 17.08 20.86 -5.86
N LEU A 30 17.88 19.82 -5.68
CA LEU A 30 18.72 19.59 -4.50
C LEU A 30 19.74 20.70 -4.28
N LYS A 31 20.18 21.38 -5.34
CA LYS A 31 21.19 22.44 -5.26
C LYS A 31 20.62 23.82 -4.94
N SER A 32 19.33 24.05 -5.20
CA SER A 32 18.73 25.39 -5.10
C SER A 32 18.26 25.74 -3.70
N ARG A 33 17.99 24.76 -2.82
CA ARG A 33 17.38 24.94 -1.49
C ARG A 33 16.21 25.95 -1.55
N PRO A 34 15.10 25.64 -2.25
CA PRO A 34 14.02 26.61 -2.45
C PRO A 34 13.32 26.93 -1.13
N ASN A 35 12.76 28.12 -1.02
CA ASN A 35 11.68 28.31 -0.05
C ASN A 35 10.48 27.44 -0.43
N VAL A 36 9.74 26.97 0.55
CA VAL A 36 8.53 26.15 0.32
C VAL A 36 7.35 26.77 1.02
N VAL A 37 6.30 27.06 0.27
CA VAL A 37 5.04 27.61 0.76
C VAL A 37 3.90 26.67 0.42
N MET A 38 3.33 26.03 1.44
CA MET A 38 2.13 25.22 1.32
C MET A 38 0.91 26.07 1.63
N ILE A 39 0.15 26.46 0.62
CA ILE A 39 -1.13 27.16 0.77
C ILE A 39 -2.23 26.11 0.86
N TYR A 40 -2.81 25.95 2.05
CA TYR A 40 -3.78 24.91 2.35
C TYR A 40 -5.13 25.52 2.70
N ALA A 41 -6.03 25.53 1.71
CA ALA A 41 -7.36 26.07 1.87
C ALA A 41 -8.26 25.15 2.71
N ASP A 42 -9.37 25.67 3.20
CA ASP A 42 -10.34 24.98 4.03
C ASP A 42 -11.70 24.90 3.31
N ASP A 43 -12.21 23.71 3.06
CA ASP A 43 -13.48 23.46 2.34
C ASP A 43 -13.54 24.06 0.92
N LEU A 44 -12.41 24.35 0.29
CA LEU A 44 -12.34 24.89 -1.06
C LEU A 44 -12.56 23.75 -2.07
N GLY A 45 -13.65 23.84 -2.82
CA GLY A 45 -14.02 22.81 -3.78
C GLY A 45 -13.20 22.82 -5.05
N PHE A 46 -13.20 21.69 -5.76
CA PHE A 46 -12.52 21.54 -7.04
C PHE A 46 -12.92 22.61 -8.07
N GLY A 47 -14.21 23.04 -8.07
CA GLY A 47 -14.75 24.02 -9.00
C GLY A 47 -14.71 25.48 -8.52
N ASP A 48 -14.20 25.78 -7.33
CA ASP A 48 -14.31 27.11 -6.70
C ASP A 48 -13.34 28.18 -7.22
N LEU A 49 -12.38 27.81 -8.06
CA LEU A 49 -11.38 28.72 -8.63
C LEU A 49 -11.60 28.95 -10.12
N GLU A 50 -11.36 30.18 -10.64
CA GLU A 50 -11.55 30.49 -12.06
C GLU A 50 -10.79 29.53 -12.98
N CYS A 51 -9.54 29.17 -12.64
CA CYS A 51 -8.74 28.23 -13.43
C CYS A 51 -9.30 26.79 -13.42
N TYR A 52 -10.25 26.48 -12.56
CA TYR A 52 -11.01 25.24 -12.52
C TYR A 52 -12.48 25.41 -12.95
N GLY A 53 -12.86 26.57 -13.49
CA GLY A 53 -14.18 26.80 -14.07
C GLY A 53 -15.20 27.48 -13.16
N ALA A 54 -14.78 28.15 -12.09
CA ALA A 54 -15.68 28.90 -11.22
C ALA A 54 -16.47 29.98 -12.00
N ILE A 55 -17.73 30.14 -11.63
CA ILE A 55 -18.66 31.13 -12.17
C ILE A 55 -19.07 32.09 -11.05
N GLY A 56 -19.17 33.37 -11.33
CA GLY A 56 -19.63 34.36 -10.36
C GLY A 56 -18.61 34.84 -9.31
N VAL A 57 -17.36 34.35 -9.42
CA VAL A 57 -16.24 34.76 -8.56
C VAL A 57 -14.95 34.92 -9.38
N ARG A 58 -14.08 35.84 -8.96
CA ARG A 58 -12.80 36.10 -9.61
C ARG A 58 -11.63 35.73 -8.67
N THR A 59 -10.65 34.99 -9.23
CA THR A 59 -9.46 34.55 -8.48
C THR A 59 -8.16 34.81 -9.29
N PRO A 60 -7.84 36.08 -9.58
CA PRO A 60 -6.75 36.47 -10.47
C PRO A 60 -5.37 36.09 -9.93
N ASN A 61 -5.17 36.07 -8.60
CA ASN A 61 -3.88 35.71 -8.00
C ASN A 61 -3.63 34.20 -8.10
N VAL A 62 -4.65 33.37 -7.83
CA VAL A 62 -4.56 31.93 -8.02
C VAL A 62 -4.39 31.58 -9.50
N ASN A 63 -5.13 32.28 -10.40
CA ASN A 63 -4.95 32.11 -11.85
C ASN A 63 -3.51 32.39 -12.29
N ARG A 64 -2.84 33.35 -11.67
CA ARG A 64 -1.44 33.67 -11.95
C ARG A 64 -0.52 32.49 -11.61
N LEU A 65 -0.71 31.83 -10.45
CA LEU A 65 0.04 30.62 -10.09
C LEU A 65 -0.22 29.48 -11.08
N ALA A 66 -1.49 29.22 -11.42
CA ALA A 66 -1.89 28.19 -12.35
C ALA A 66 -1.36 28.41 -13.77
N ASN A 67 -1.32 29.68 -14.24
CA ASN A 67 -0.84 30.05 -15.56
C ASN A 67 0.69 30.05 -15.70
N ASN A 68 1.41 29.92 -14.62
CA ASN A 68 2.87 29.85 -14.60
C ASN A 68 3.36 28.62 -13.81
N GLY A 69 2.56 27.54 -13.78
CA GLY A 69 2.82 26.35 -13.02
C GLY A 69 2.17 25.10 -13.61
N VAL A 70 2.08 24.07 -12.83
CA VAL A 70 1.37 22.83 -13.14
C VAL A 70 0.03 22.82 -12.41
N ARG A 71 -1.06 22.61 -13.13
CA ARG A 71 -2.42 22.50 -12.58
C ARG A 71 -2.92 21.07 -12.78
N PHE A 72 -3.26 20.38 -11.69
CA PHE A 72 -3.76 19.01 -11.73
C PHE A 72 -5.29 18.98 -11.74
N THR A 73 -5.84 18.07 -12.52
CA THR A 73 -7.29 17.82 -12.59
C THR A 73 -7.71 16.55 -11.88
N ASN A 74 -6.74 15.75 -11.39
CA ASN A 74 -6.98 14.49 -10.72
C ASN A 74 -6.16 14.36 -9.42
N ALA A 75 -6.28 15.38 -8.55
CA ALA A 75 -5.58 15.42 -7.27
C ALA A 75 -6.56 15.19 -6.11
N HIS A 76 -6.13 14.39 -5.12
CA HIS A 76 -6.98 13.94 -4.02
C HIS A 76 -6.41 14.31 -2.66
N ALA A 77 -7.26 14.89 -1.81
CA ALA A 77 -7.09 14.86 -0.37
C ALA A 77 -7.30 13.43 0.15
N VAL A 78 -6.69 13.11 1.29
CA VAL A 78 -6.74 11.76 1.87
C VAL A 78 -8.09 11.46 2.52
N ALA A 79 -8.80 12.50 2.96
CA ALA A 79 -10.12 12.35 3.56
C ALA A 79 -11.07 13.46 3.10
N SER A 80 -12.37 13.23 3.26
CA SER A 80 -13.41 14.20 2.95
C SER A 80 -13.75 15.12 4.15
N THR A 81 -12.84 15.21 5.12
CA THR A 81 -12.91 16.06 6.31
C THR A 81 -11.52 16.54 6.74
N SER A 82 -11.49 17.68 7.44
CA SER A 82 -10.27 18.45 7.71
C SER A 82 -9.21 17.74 8.56
N THR A 83 -9.54 17.31 9.79
CA THR A 83 -8.56 16.76 10.73
C THR A 83 -7.78 15.58 10.14
N PRO A 84 -8.44 14.53 9.58
CA PRO A 84 -7.73 13.40 9.02
C PRO A 84 -6.86 13.76 7.81
N SER A 85 -7.32 14.70 6.94
CA SER A 85 -6.51 15.16 5.79
C SER A 85 -5.27 15.91 6.25
N ARG A 86 -5.40 16.82 7.22
CA ARG A 86 -4.28 17.61 7.77
C ARG A 86 -3.27 16.71 8.49
N TYR A 87 -3.76 15.70 9.25
CA TYR A 87 -2.91 14.70 9.85
C TYR A 87 -2.06 13.98 8.80
N SER A 88 -2.70 13.45 7.76
CA SER A 88 -2.01 12.69 6.71
C SER A 88 -1.04 13.55 5.89
N LEU A 89 -1.40 14.80 5.58
CA LEU A 89 -0.52 15.72 4.87
C LEU A 89 0.81 15.94 5.62
N LEU A 90 0.73 16.15 6.95
CA LEU A 90 1.91 16.48 7.75
C LEU A 90 2.75 15.25 8.14
N THR A 91 2.17 14.06 8.16
CA THR A 91 2.81 12.84 8.66
C THR A 91 3.07 11.77 7.60
N GLY A 92 2.45 11.87 6.41
CA GLY A 92 2.53 10.83 5.39
C GLY A 92 1.92 9.49 5.84
N GLU A 93 1.04 9.49 6.84
CA GLU A 93 0.35 8.30 7.34
C GLU A 93 -1.16 8.40 7.13
N TYR A 94 -1.79 7.33 6.64
CA TYR A 94 -3.24 7.32 6.50
C TYR A 94 -3.95 7.42 7.85
N PRO A 95 -5.06 8.20 7.94
CA PRO A 95 -5.68 8.54 9.22
C PRO A 95 -6.31 7.35 9.96
N TRP A 96 -6.75 6.31 9.24
CA TRP A 96 -7.29 5.10 9.88
C TRP A 96 -6.24 4.22 10.58
N ARG A 97 -4.95 4.50 10.39
CA ARG A 97 -3.87 3.79 11.07
C ARG A 97 -3.66 4.26 12.50
N LYS A 98 -4.19 5.43 12.83
CA LYS A 98 -4.09 6.03 14.15
C LYS A 98 -5.48 6.35 14.71
N SER A 99 -5.74 5.94 15.94
CA SER A 99 -6.97 6.31 16.64
C SER A 99 -6.99 7.79 17.00
N GLY A 100 -8.19 8.42 16.96
CA GLY A 100 -8.38 9.82 17.36
C GLY A 100 -8.12 10.84 16.26
N THR A 101 -8.01 10.41 15.00
CA THR A 101 -7.86 11.29 13.82
C THR A 101 -9.19 11.78 13.25
N ASP A 102 -10.31 11.54 13.92
CA ASP A 102 -11.61 12.12 13.58
C ASP A 102 -11.61 13.65 13.75
N VAL A 103 -12.68 14.29 13.25
CA VAL A 103 -12.83 15.75 13.34
C VAL A 103 -12.69 16.22 14.79
N ALA A 104 -11.61 16.93 15.07
CA ALA A 104 -11.21 17.33 16.42
C ALA A 104 -12.04 18.47 16.98
N ALA A 105 -12.31 18.45 18.29
CA ALA A 105 -12.79 19.61 19.02
C ALA A 105 -11.68 20.66 19.20
N GLY A 106 -12.04 21.91 19.52
CA GLY A 106 -11.03 22.96 19.74
C GLY A 106 -10.19 22.78 21.00
N ASP A 107 -10.66 21.96 21.94
CA ASP A 107 -9.92 21.55 23.15
C ASP A 107 -9.37 20.11 23.05
N ALA A 108 -9.23 19.56 21.85
CA ALA A 108 -8.62 18.25 21.64
C ALA A 108 -7.16 18.23 22.08
N ALA A 109 -6.72 17.09 22.64
CA ALA A 109 -5.30 16.83 22.80
C ALA A 109 -4.58 16.77 21.47
N MET A 110 -3.28 17.05 21.48
CA MET A 110 -2.46 16.98 20.27
C MET A 110 -2.48 15.57 19.67
N ILE A 111 -2.88 15.46 18.40
CA ILE A 111 -3.05 14.20 17.70
C ILE A 111 -1.69 13.67 17.21
N ILE A 112 -0.85 14.55 16.66
CA ILE A 112 0.51 14.20 16.25
C ILE A 112 1.36 14.08 17.51
N SER A 113 1.91 12.91 17.77
CA SER A 113 2.82 12.72 18.91
C SER A 113 4.14 13.49 18.68
N PRO A 114 4.75 14.07 19.71
CA PRO A 114 6.09 14.66 19.58
C PRO A 114 7.18 13.70 19.06
N ASP A 115 6.97 12.40 19.17
CA ASP A 115 7.88 11.37 18.64
C ASP A 115 7.58 11.02 17.16
N GLN A 116 6.48 11.52 16.59
CA GLN A 116 6.09 11.25 15.22
C GLN A 116 6.75 12.24 14.27
N TYR A 117 7.50 11.74 13.32
CA TYR A 117 8.19 12.52 12.32
C TYR A 117 7.20 13.26 11.40
N THR A 118 7.46 14.52 11.11
CA THR A 118 6.57 15.38 10.33
C THR A 118 7.31 16.09 9.19
N VAL A 119 6.57 16.67 8.27
CA VAL A 119 7.16 17.51 7.22
C VAL A 119 7.95 18.70 7.80
N ALA A 120 7.56 19.24 8.96
CA ALA A 120 8.31 20.31 9.62
C ALA A 120 9.66 19.82 10.14
N ASP A 121 9.72 18.58 10.67
CA ASP A 121 10.99 17.97 11.09
C ASP A 121 11.92 17.76 9.89
N VAL A 122 11.39 17.33 8.72
CA VAL A 122 12.16 17.22 7.47
C VAL A 122 12.87 18.54 7.15
N PHE A 123 12.14 19.64 7.11
CA PHE A 123 12.74 20.94 6.79
C PHE A 123 13.67 21.46 7.88
N LYS A 124 13.35 21.21 9.12
CA LYS A 124 14.22 21.58 10.27
C LYS A 124 15.55 20.82 10.22
N GLU A 125 15.52 19.52 9.92
CA GLU A 125 16.73 18.71 9.72
C GLU A 125 17.57 19.23 8.55
N ALA A 126 16.93 19.69 7.46
CA ALA A 126 17.60 20.34 6.35
C ALA A 126 18.10 21.76 6.65
N GLY A 127 17.88 22.30 7.86
CA GLY A 127 18.31 23.64 8.28
C GLY A 127 17.47 24.78 7.68
N TYR A 128 16.18 24.56 7.50
CA TYR A 128 15.18 25.58 7.17
C TYR A 128 14.58 26.18 8.45
N THR A 129 14.13 27.43 8.37
CA THR A 129 13.20 27.96 9.36
C THR A 129 11.78 27.52 9.03
N THR A 130 11.06 26.96 10.00
CA THR A 130 9.75 26.35 9.79
C THR A 130 8.63 27.13 10.46
N ALA A 131 7.51 27.38 9.76
CA ALA A 131 6.40 28.13 10.34
C ALA A 131 5.02 27.59 9.94
N ALA A 132 4.06 27.76 10.85
CA ALA A 132 2.65 27.40 10.63
C ALA A 132 1.73 28.59 10.92
N PHE A 133 0.81 28.87 10.00
CA PHE A 133 -0.17 29.96 10.10
C PHE A 133 -1.60 29.48 9.88
N GLY A 134 -2.54 30.00 10.67
CA GLY A 134 -3.96 29.83 10.46
C GLY A 134 -4.54 28.57 11.08
N LYS A 135 -5.36 27.84 10.34
CA LYS A 135 -6.09 26.68 10.87
C LYS A 135 -5.15 25.52 11.21
N TRP A 136 -5.17 25.11 12.47
CA TRP A 136 -4.43 23.92 12.93
C TRP A 136 -5.27 22.64 12.90
N HIS A 137 -6.30 22.55 13.74
CA HIS A 137 -7.28 21.48 13.81
C HIS A 137 -6.69 20.08 14.10
N LEU A 138 -5.54 20.00 14.76
CA LEU A 138 -4.87 18.75 15.15
C LEU A 138 -4.60 18.67 16.66
N GLY A 139 -5.34 19.47 17.44
CA GLY A 139 -5.25 19.49 18.89
C GLY A 139 -3.98 20.14 19.44
N LEU A 140 -4.00 20.42 20.73
CA LEU A 140 -2.91 21.01 21.50
C LEU A 140 -2.92 20.45 22.93
N GLY A 141 -1.74 20.38 23.55
CA GLY A 141 -1.64 19.85 24.90
C GLY A 141 -1.76 18.31 24.98
N SER A 142 -1.56 17.76 26.15
CA SER A 142 -1.46 16.31 26.37
C SER A 142 -2.80 15.60 26.60
N GLN A 143 -3.87 16.32 26.94
CA GLN A 143 -5.17 15.76 27.29
C GLN A 143 -6.32 16.64 26.82
N THR A 144 -7.32 16.04 26.17
CA THR A 144 -8.55 16.72 25.75
C THR A 144 -9.28 17.37 26.92
N GLY A 145 -9.63 18.66 26.77
CA GLY A 145 -10.38 19.42 27.76
C GLY A 145 -9.57 19.80 29.01
N LYS A 146 -8.24 19.67 28.96
CA LYS A 146 -7.33 19.99 30.10
C LYS A 146 -6.33 21.09 29.79
N GLN A 147 -6.42 21.71 28.62
CA GLN A 147 -5.55 22.84 28.26
C GLN A 147 -5.80 24.02 29.24
N ASP A 148 -4.72 24.58 29.78
CA ASP A 148 -4.78 25.88 30.46
C ASP A 148 -4.51 26.98 29.45
N TRP A 149 -5.56 27.57 28.94
CA TRP A 149 -5.53 28.67 27.93
C TRP A 149 -4.92 30.00 28.49
N ASN A 150 -4.59 30.02 29.77
CA ASN A 150 -4.00 31.18 30.45
C ASN A 150 -2.49 31.05 30.69
N ALA A 151 -1.91 29.95 30.24
CA ALA A 151 -0.50 29.64 30.34
C ALA A 151 0.00 28.99 29.02
N PRO A 152 1.31 28.85 28.80
CA PRO A 152 1.84 28.12 27.64
C PRO A 152 1.36 26.67 27.63
N ILE A 153 0.87 26.23 26.47
CA ILE A 153 0.33 24.88 26.25
C ILE A 153 1.44 23.96 25.72
N THR A 154 1.59 22.78 26.30
CA THR A 154 2.57 21.77 25.91
C THR A 154 1.92 20.38 25.92
N PRO A 155 2.13 19.51 24.90
CA PRO A 155 2.84 19.76 23.66
C PRO A 155 2.11 20.76 22.73
N ALA A 156 2.90 21.44 21.86
CA ALA A 156 2.44 22.39 20.87
C ALA A 156 3.25 22.19 19.57
N LEU A 157 3.11 23.08 18.59
CA LEU A 157 3.73 22.94 17.28
C LEU A 157 5.26 22.92 17.32
N ALA A 158 5.87 23.56 18.33
CA ALA A 158 7.31 23.52 18.52
C ALA A 158 7.85 22.10 18.82
N ASP A 159 7.01 21.25 19.42
CA ASP A 159 7.37 19.86 19.76
C ASP A 159 7.31 18.90 18.55
N ILE A 160 6.85 19.39 17.39
CA ILE A 160 6.74 18.64 16.13
C ILE A 160 7.37 19.37 14.94
N GLY A 161 8.45 20.13 15.19
CA GLY A 161 9.32 20.68 14.17
C GLY A 161 9.06 22.11 13.73
N PHE A 162 7.99 22.82 14.15
CA PHE A 162 7.76 24.22 13.79
C PHE A 162 8.49 25.21 14.72
N ASP A 163 9.31 26.07 14.13
CA ASP A 163 10.04 27.12 14.88
C ASP A 163 9.13 28.30 15.26
N TYR A 164 8.15 28.62 14.42
CA TYR A 164 7.15 29.66 14.66
C TYR A 164 5.74 29.17 14.35
N SER A 165 4.78 29.63 15.11
CA SER A 165 3.37 29.35 14.84
C SER A 165 2.45 30.48 15.26
N TYR A 166 1.50 30.85 14.38
CA TYR A 166 0.38 31.75 14.67
C TYR A 166 -0.91 31.12 14.15
N ILE A 167 -1.62 30.43 15.03
CA ILE A 167 -2.65 29.50 14.62
C ILE A 167 -3.99 29.70 15.35
N MET A 168 -5.05 29.17 14.75
CA MET A 168 -6.32 28.86 15.38
C MET A 168 -6.28 27.41 15.88
N ALA A 169 -6.67 27.15 17.12
CA ALA A 169 -6.59 25.80 17.71
C ALA A 169 -7.36 24.74 16.89
N ALA A 170 -8.52 25.11 16.35
CA ALA A 170 -9.31 24.30 15.43
C ALA A 170 -9.77 25.15 14.23
N THR A 171 -11.06 25.44 14.13
CA THR A 171 -11.74 26.20 13.07
C THR A 171 -12.43 27.43 13.64
N ALA A 172 -12.80 28.41 12.81
CA ALA A 172 -13.44 29.63 13.30
C ALA A 172 -14.82 29.40 13.94
N ASP A 173 -15.51 28.33 13.59
CA ASP A 173 -16.80 27.93 14.17
C ASP A 173 -16.70 27.28 15.56
N ARG A 174 -15.48 27.05 16.08
CA ARG A 174 -15.21 26.38 17.36
C ARG A 174 -14.51 27.28 18.37
N VAL A 175 -14.81 27.04 19.66
CA VAL A 175 -14.06 27.66 20.74
C VAL A 175 -12.74 26.89 20.99
N PRO A 176 -11.65 27.56 21.46
CA PRO A 176 -11.54 28.99 21.81
C PRO A 176 -11.40 29.89 20.58
N CYS A 177 -12.05 31.03 20.63
CA CYS A 177 -12.00 32.04 19.56
C CYS A 177 -10.86 33.02 19.76
N VAL A 178 -9.62 32.51 19.82
CA VAL A 178 -8.37 33.24 20.03
C VAL A 178 -7.26 32.66 19.17
N PHE A 179 -6.31 33.49 18.76
CA PHE A 179 -5.09 32.96 18.13
C PHE A 179 -4.12 32.45 19.19
N ILE A 180 -3.37 31.45 18.82
CA ILE A 180 -2.30 30.86 19.61
C ILE A 180 -0.97 31.15 18.89
N GLU A 181 -0.10 31.85 19.54
CA GLU A 181 1.25 32.18 19.05
C GLU A 181 2.29 31.39 19.87
N ASN A 182 3.05 30.54 19.22
CA ASN A 182 4.09 29.72 19.86
C ASN A 182 3.63 29.03 21.16
N GLY A 183 2.45 28.40 21.09
CA GLY A 183 1.85 27.67 22.21
C GLY A 183 1.14 28.52 23.27
N SER A 184 1.09 29.85 23.12
CA SER A 184 0.43 30.75 24.06
C SER A 184 -0.66 31.58 23.38
N VAL A 185 -1.70 31.97 24.12
CA VAL A 185 -2.77 32.82 23.57
C VAL A 185 -2.19 34.19 23.21
N ALA A 186 -2.31 34.56 21.94
CA ALA A 186 -1.87 35.86 21.44
C ALA A 186 -2.73 36.98 22.05
N ASN A 187 -2.12 38.12 22.38
CA ASN A 187 -2.80 39.25 23.01
C ASN A 187 -3.56 38.90 24.30
N TYR A 188 -3.05 37.96 25.06
CA TYR A 188 -3.69 37.48 26.30
C TYR A 188 -4.12 38.65 27.23
N ASP A 189 -5.34 38.52 27.74
CA ASP A 189 -5.93 39.49 28.68
C ASP A 189 -6.03 38.88 30.08
N PRO A 190 -5.12 39.18 31.00
CA PRO A 190 -5.18 38.65 32.36
C PRO A 190 -6.41 39.12 33.17
N SER A 191 -7.11 40.16 32.71
CA SER A 191 -8.36 40.61 33.36
C SER A 191 -9.56 39.78 32.92
N ALA A 192 -9.44 38.96 31.86
CA ALA A 192 -10.50 38.13 31.30
C ALA A 192 -9.97 36.70 31.00
N PRO A 193 -9.60 35.93 32.03
CA PRO A 193 -9.06 34.60 31.86
C PRO A 193 -9.99 33.68 31.06
N ILE A 194 -9.39 32.82 30.23
CA ILE A 194 -10.09 31.96 29.26
C ILE A 194 -10.40 30.62 29.85
N TYR A 195 -11.64 30.19 29.73
CA TYR A 195 -12.12 28.86 30.06
C TYR A 195 -12.89 28.27 28.88
N VAL A 196 -12.66 26.99 28.56
CA VAL A 196 -13.27 26.26 27.45
C VAL A 196 -13.85 24.96 27.95
N ASN A 197 -15.04 24.60 27.45
CA ASN A 197 -15.69 23.33 27.76
C ASN A 197 -16.59 22.92 26.58
N TYR A 198 -16.52 21.65 26.19
CA TYR A 198 -17.34 21.14 25.09
C TYR A 198 -18.61 20.42 25.55
N ASN A 199 -18.79 20.21 26.87
CA ASN A 199 -19.90 19.45 27.44
C ASN A 199 -20.96 20.34 28.11
N THR A 200 -20.52 21.40 28.84
CA THR A 200 -21.42 22.21 29.67
C THR A 200 -21.08 23.69 29.57
N ASN A 201 -22.11 24.54 29.55
CA ASN A 201 -21.95 25.98 29.57
C ASN A 201 -21.46 26.49 30.93
N PHE A 202 -20.82 27.61 30.95
CA PHE A 202 -20.43 28.37 32.15
C PHE A 202 -21.64 29.16 32.70
N GLU A 203 -21.73 29.21 34.02
CA GLU A 203 -22.83 29.93 34.68
C GLU A 203 -22.89 31.41 34.27
N GLY A 204 -24.04 31.85 33.82
CA GLY A 204 -24.29 33.22 33.41
C GLY A 204 -23.86 33.59 31.98
N GLU A 205 -23.18 32.68 31.26
CA GLU A 205 -22.78 32.94 29.88
C GLU A 205 -23.94 32.67 28.89
N PRO A 206 -24.25 33.65 27.98
CA PRO A 206 -25.33 33.49 27.01
C PRO A 206 -24.93 32.44 25.93
N THR A 207 -25.95 31.78 25.36
CA THR A 207 -25.80 30.90 24.21
C THR A 207 -26.60 31.40 23.01
N GLY A 208 -26.17 31.06 21.79
CA GLY A 208 -26.93 31.38 20.59
C GLY A 208 -28.30 30.71 20.54
N LYS A 209 -28.44 29.57 21.26
CA LYS A 209 -29.68 28.83 21.38
C LYS A 209 -30.69 29.57 22.26
N ASP A 210 -30.24 30.09 23.41
CA ASP A 210 -31.11 30.69 24.41
C ASP A 210 -31.27 32.21 24.21
N ASN A 211 -30.29 32.84 23.52
CA ASN A 211 -30.23 34.29 23.26
C ASN A 211 -29.98 34.59 21.76
N PRO A 212 -30.86 34.15 20.85
CA PRO A 212 -30.63 34.29 19.39
C PRO A 212 -30.59 35.76 18.92
N GLU A 213 -31.09 36.68 19.70
CA GLU A 213 -30.99 38.13 19.45
C GLU A 213 -29.55 38.65 19.54
N LEU A 214 -28.67 37.93 20.23
CA LEU A 214 -27.26 38.30 20.33
C LEU A 214 -26.43 37.80 19.12
N LEU A 215 -27.04 37.04 18.20
CA LEU A 215 -26.45 36.63 16.94
C LEU A 215 -26.67 37.70 15.86
N TYR A 216 -26.06 38.86 16.05
CA TYR A 216 -26.30 40.05 15.21
C TYR A 216 -25.45 40.08 13.93
N ASN A 217 -24.30 39.37 13.88
CA ASN A 217 -23.46 39.29 12.69
C ASN A 217 -23.84 38.11 11.78
N LEU A 218 -24.00 36.88 12.35
CA LEU A 218 -24.40 35.72 11.58
C LEU A 218 -25.22 34.77 12.44
N LYS A 219 -26.37 34.35 11.94
CA LYS A 219 -27.26 33.40 12.62
C LYS A 219 -26.83 31.97 12.31
N SER A 220 -27.06 31.06 13.27
CA SER A 220 -26.90 29.66 13.08
C SER A 220 -28.10 29.05 12.33
N SER A 221 -27.84 28.13 11.39
CA SER A 221 -28.87 27.29 10.76
C SER A 221 -29.08 25.99 11.58
N HIS A 222 -27.99 25.37 12.02
CA HIS A 222 -27.99 24.19 12.86
C HIS A 222 -26.64 24.06 13.62
N GLY A 223 -26.64 23.41 14.79
CA GLY A 223 -25.44 22.96 15.51
C GLY A 223 -24.49 24.02 16.08
N HIS A 224 -24.42 25.22 15.53
CA HIS A 224 -23.45 26.28 15.86
C HIS A 224 -24.08 27.37 16.74
N ASN A 225 -24.67 26.96 17.85
CA ASN A 225 -25.52 27.88 18.68
C ASN A 225 -25.21 27.82 20.17
N TYR A 226 -23.96 27.47 20.53
CA TYR A 226 -23.50 27.53 21.92
C TYR A 226 -22.92 28.91 22.26
N SER A 227 -21.66 29.05 22.65
CA SER A 227 -21.08 30.34 22.99
C SER A 227 -21.20 31.38 21.84
N ILE A 228 -21.36 32.62 22.19
CA ILE A 228 -21.45 33.74 21.23
C ILE A 228 -20.15 34.55 21.30
N VAL A 229 -19.44 34.65 20.18
CA VAL A 229 -18.26 35.49 20.03
C VAL A 229 -18.42 36.33 18.77
N ASN A 230 -18.19 37.62 18.86
CA ASN A 230 -18.38 38.61 17.76
C ASN A 230 -19.78 38.56 17.12
N GLY A 231 -20.84 38.30 17.92
CA GLY A 231 -22.21 38.19 17.41
C GLY A 231 -22.46 36.96 16.51
N ILE A 232 -21.65 35.93 16.64
CA ILE A 232 -21.69 34.66 15.90
C ILE A 232 -21.67 33.50 16.90
N GLY A 233 -22.59 32.54 16.73
CA GLY A 233 -22.63 31.34 17.57
C GLY A 233 -21.51 30.34 17.23
N ARG A 234 -21.06 29.56 18.20
CA ARG A 234 -19.93 28.60 18.05
C ARG A 234 -20.34 27.20 18.46
N ILE A 235 -19.49 26.23 18.12
CA ILE A 235 -19.49 24.89 18.73
C ILE A 235 -18.63 24.95 19.98
N GLY A 236 -19.20 24.44 21.12
CA GLY A 236 -18.54 24.47 22.42
C GLY A 236 -18.83 25.74 23.22
N TYR A 237 -18.36 25.77 24.44
CA TYR A 237 -18.58 26.83 25.42
C TYR A 237 -17.27 27.47 25.82
N MET A 238 -17.23 28.77 25.88
CA MET A 238 -16.11 29.54 26.39
C MET A 238 -16.55 30.70 27.26
N LYS A 239 -15.69 31.11 28.18
CA LYS A 239 -15.82 32.30 29.01
C LYS A 239 -14.50 33.05 29.02
N GLY A 240 -14.58 34.38 29.05
CA GLY A 240 -13.41 35.24 29.07
C GLY A 240 -12.84 35.57 27.70
N GLY A 241 -11.52 35.71 27.60
CA GLY A 241 -10.77 36.08 26.40
C GLY A 241 -10.52 37.58 26.22
N GLY A 242 -11.46 38.44 26.59
CA GLY A 242 -11.25 39.90 26.55
C GLY A 242 -10.71 40.38 25.20
N LYS A 243 -9.58 41.07 25.20
CA LYS A 243 -8.93 41.60 24.00
C LYS A 243 -8.24 40.55 23.14
N ALA A 244 -8.09 39.30 23.62
CA ALA A 244 -7.54 38.20 22.84
C ALA A 244 -8.55 37.61 21.85
N LEU A 245 -9.87 37.87 22.06
CA LEU A 245 -10.89 37.38 21.15
C LEU A 245 -10.71 37.98 19.75
N TRP A 246 -10.67 37.13 18.73
CA TRP A 246 -10.66 37.63 17.36
C TRP A 246 -11.99 38.29 16.94
N LYS A 247 -11.91 39.07 15.87
CA LYS A 247 -13.07 39.45 15.07
C LYS A 247 -13.04 38.67 13.77
N ASP A 248 -14.15 38.04 13.42
CA ASP A 248 -14.21 37.11 12.27
C ASP A 248 -13.80 37.79 10.97
N GLU A 249 -14.25 39.01 10.75
CA GLU A 249 -13.89 39.83 9.59
C GLU A 249 -12.38 40.10 9.43
N ASN A 250 -11.58 39.90 10.49
CA ASN A 250 -10.15 40.17 10.49
C ASN A 250 -9.31 38.88 10.51
N ILE A 251 -9.91 37.71 10.52
CA ILE A 251 -9.17 36.44 10.63
C ILE A 251 -8.18 36.29 9.46
N ALA A 252 -8.64 36.45 8.21
CA ALA A 252 -7.76 36.35 7.05
C ALA A 252 -6.63 37.38 7.05
N ASP A 253 -6.92 38.61 7.45
CA ASP A 253 -5.91 39.67 7.58
C ASP A 253 -4.87 39.30 8.63
N SER A 254 -5.30 38.87 9.82
CA SER A 254 -4.38 38.50 10.90
C SER A 254 -3.44 37.36 10.48
N ILE A 255 -3.96 36.32 9.88
CA ILE A 255 -3.17 35.16 9.42
C ILE A 255 -2.20 35.58 8.31
N THR A 256 -2.71 36.31 7.31
CA THR A 256 -1.91 36.73 6.14
C THR A 256 -0.80 37.67 6.51
N LEU A 257 -1.07 38.69 7.36
CA LEU A 257 -0.06 39.67 7.75
C LEU A 257 1.07 39.04 8.58
N HIS A 258 0.77 38.09 9.50
CA HIS A 258 1.82 37.38 10.24
C HIS A 258 2.68 36.51 9.29
N ALA A 259 2.08 35.89 8.27
CA ALA A 259 2.82 35.15 7.25
C ALA A 259 3.69 36.08 6.37
N VAL A 260 3.17 37.26 6.00
CA VAL A 260 3.94 38.30 5.27
C VAL A 260 5.13 38.79 6.09
N ASP A 261 4.92 39.10 7.38
CA ASP A 261 5.99 39.53 8.26
C ASP A 261 7.06 38.43 8.43
N PHE A 262 6.64 37.15 8.57
CA PHE A 262 7.56 36.03 8.63
C PHE A 262 8.42 35.89 7.35
N ILE A 263 7.84 36.07 6.14
CA ILE A 263 8.60 36.03 4.87
C ILE A 263 9.68 37.13 4.88
N LYS A 264 9.33 38.34 5.28
CA LYS A 264 10.26 39.48 5.33
C LYS A 264 11.40 39.27 6.35
N GLU A 265 11.05 38.72 7.52
CA GLU A 265 12.02 38.48 8.60
C GLU A 265 12.98 37.31 8.30
N ASN A 266 12.61 36.44 7.36
CA ASN A 266 13.38 35.23 6.97
C ASN A 266 13.83 35.26 5.50
N SER A 267 13.92 36.43 4.88
CA SER A 267 14.24 36.59 3.45
C SER A 267 15.67 36.20 3.07
N ASP A 268 16.55 36.06 4.02
CA ASP A 268 18.00 35.77 3.85
C ASP A 268 18.33 34.26 4.02
N ALA A 269 17.37 33.43 4.39
CA ALA A 269 17.57 31.98 4.61
C ALA A 269 16.33 31.16 4.09
N PRO A 270 16.53 29.89 3.70
CA PRO A 270 15.42 29.08 3.24
C PRO A 270 14.44 28.78 4.37
N PHE A 271 13.14 28.82 4.04
CA PHE A 271 12.07 28.53 4.97
C PHE A 271 11.01 27.57 4.40
N PHE A 272 10.34 26.88 5.30
CA PHE A 272 9.11 26.14 5.04
C PHE A 272 7.95 26.82 5.76
N MET A 273 6.90 27.15 5.02
CA MET A 273 5.70 27.80 5.54
C MET A 273 4.44 26.95 5.24
N TYR A 274 3.80 26.47 6.30
CA TYR A 274 2.46 25.88 6.24
C TYR A 274 1.43 26.99 6.45
N PHE A 275 0.91 27.55 5.34
CA PHE A 275 -0.09 28.62 5.32
C PHE A 275 -1.48 28.02 5.14
N ALA A 276 -2.12 27.65 6.25
CA ALA A 276 -3.43 27.04 6.31
C ALA A 276 -4.51 28.09 6.53
N THR A 277 -5.20 28.51 5.47
CA THR A 277 -6.23 29.54 5.55
C THR A 277 -7.48 29.03 6.29
N ASN A 278 -8.29 29.96 6.83
CA ASN A 278 -9.62 29.64 7.34
C ASN A 278 -10.66 29.62 6.21
N ASP A 279 -10.43 30.39 5.14
CA ASP A 279 -11.35 30.47 4.01
C ASP A 279 -11.25 29.19 3.14
N VAL A 280 -12.38 28.64 2.72
CA VAL A 280 -13.74 29.21 2.76
C VAL A 280 -14.66 28.51 3.78
N HIS A 281 -14.10 28.01 4.87
CA HIS A 281 -14.86 27.34 5.94
C HIS A 281 -15.78 28.35 6.68
N VAL A 282 -16.84 27.82 7.25
CA VAL A 282 -17.76 28.59 8.09
C VAL A 282 -17.11 28.99 9.44
N PRO A 283 -17.59 30.09 10.06
CA PRO A 283 -18.55 31.12 9.58
C PRO A 283 -17.92 31.97 8.49
N ARG A 284 -18.57 32.08 7.35
CA ARG A 284 -18.11 32.91 6.25
C ARG A 284 -18.49 34.37 6.56
N PHE A 285 -17.53 35.08 7.09
CA PHE A 285 -17.73 36.49 7.48
C PHE A 285 -16.55 37.35 7.02
N PRO A 286 -16.39 37.49 5.68
CA PRO A 286 -15.23 38.13 5.09
C PRO A 286 -15.19 39.62 5.49
N HIS A 287 -13.95 40.18 5.47
CA HIS A 287 -13.74 41.58 5.76
C HIS A 287 -14.61 42.50 4.85
N PRO A 288 -15.17 43.58 5.35
CA PRO A 288 -16.09 44.44 4.60
C PRO A 288 -15.61 44.89 3.22
N ARG A 289 -14.29 45.00 3.01
CA ARG A 289 -13.71 45.36 1.71
C ARG A 289 -13.95 44.32 0.60
N PHE A 290 -14.24 43.07 0.96
CA PHE A 290 -14.50 41.99 0.01
C PHE A 290 -15.98 41.73 -0.21
N ARG A 291 -16.85 42.22 0.68
CA ARG A 291 -18.29 41.99 0.59
C ARG A 291 -18.90 42.60 -0.67
N GLY A 292 -19.65 41.76 -1.41
CA GLY A 292 -20.27 42.13 -2.67
C GLY A 292 -19.30 42.16 -3.86
N GLN A 293 -18.13 41.54 -3.75
CA GLN A 293 -17.20 41.41 -4.87
C GLN A 293 -17.42 40.12 -5.69
N SER A 294 -18.29 39.23 -5.20
CA SER A 294 -18.75 38.06 -5.95
C SER A 294 -20.26 38.15 -6.20
N GLU A 295 -20.75 37.29 -7.09
CA GLU A 295 -22.17 37.07 -7.32
C GLU A 295 -22.77 36.02 -6.37
N MET A 296 -21.95 35.36 -5.55
CA MET A 296 -22.28 34.20 -4.68
C MET A 296 -22.39 34.56 -3.19
N GLY A 297 -22.64 35.86 -2.84
CA GLY A 297 -22.78 36.32 -1.45
C GLY A 297 -21.53 36.05 -0.60
N LEU A 298 -21.74 35.85 0.70
CA LEU A 298 -20.62 35.72 1.66
C LEU A 298 -19.63 34.57 1.32
N ARG A 299 -20.13 33.48 0.73
CA ARG A 299 -19.24 32.37 0.34
C ARG A 299 -18.29 32.74 -0.80
N GLY A 300 -18.83 33.33 -1.86
CA GLY A 300 -18.02 33.84 -2.97
C GLY A 300 -17.09 34.98 -2.56
N ASP A 301 -17.53 35.86 -1.68
CA ASP A 301 -16.71 36.94 -1.12
C ASP A 301 -15.55 36.39 -0.26
N ALA A 302 -15.76 35.24 0.43
CA ALA A 302 -14.69 34.54 1.14
C ALA A 302 -13.68 33.90 0.17
N ILE A 303 -14.12 33.44 -1.01
CA ILE A 303 -13.18 32.98 -2.08
C ILE A 303 -12.33 34.13 -2.61
N VAL A 304 -12.95 35.34 -2.79
CA VAL A 304 -12.19 36.55 -3.17
C VAL A 304 -11.19 36.96 -2.09
N GLN A 305 -11.56 36.82 -0.82
CA GLN A 305 -10.67 37.07 0.32
C GLN A 305 -9.52 36.07 0.34
N PHE A 306 -9.80 34.79 0.07
CA PHE A 306 -8.75 33.76 -0.08
C PHE A 306 -7.77 34.11 -1.20
N ASP A 307 -8.28 34.49 -2.39
CA ASP A 307 -7.44 34.89 -3.51
C ASP A 307 -6.56 36.12 -3.18
N TRP A 308 -7.10 37.07 -2.38
CA TRP A 308 -6.31 38.20 -1.85
C TRP A 308 -5.18 37.72 -0.94
N SER A 309 -5.44 36.78 -0.02
CA SER A 309 -4.42 36.21 0.86
C SER A 309 -3.28 35.55 0.05
N VAL A 310 -3.63 34.79 -0.99
CA VAL A 310 -2.66 34.21 -1.96
C VAL A 310 -1.85 35.34 -2.62
N GLY A 311 -2.53 36.41 -3.06
CA GLY A 311 -1.92 37.58 -3.70
C GLY A 311 -0.90 38.28 -2.81
N GLU A 312 -1.19 38.47 -1.52
CA GLU A 312 -0.27 39.09 -0.57
C GLU A 312 1.01 38.26 -0.34
N ILE A 313 0.87 36.93 -0.22
CA ILE A 313 2.02 36.03 -0.11
C ILE A 313 2.89 36.12 -1.38
N VAL A 314 2.30 35.98 -2.57
CA VAL A 314 3.03 36.02 -3.85
C VAL A 314 3.69 37.39 -4.04
N ARG A 315 2.98 38.49 -3.76
CA ARG A 315 3.52 39.83 -3.88
C ARG A 315 4.72 40.04 -2.94
N THR A 316 4.61 39.58 -1.69
CA THR A 316 5.72 39.68 -0.73
C THR A 316 6.94 38.90 -1.19
N LEU A 317 6.78 37.67 -1.69
CA LEU A 317 7.86 36.89 -2.27
C LEU A 317 8.53 37.58 -3.47
N GLU A 318 7.76 38.32 -4.27
CA GLU A 318 8.30 39.14 -5.38
C GLU A 318 9.07 40.36 -4.88
N GLU A 319 8.50 41.09 -3.93
CA GLU A 319 9.11 42.29 -3.34
C GLU A 319 10.45 41.97 -2.65
N GLU A 320 10.54 40.81 -2.00
CA GLU A 320 11.76 40.30 -1.37
C GLU A 320 12.71 39.60 -2.36
N GLY A 321 12.32 39.45 -3.64
CA GLY A 321 13.13 38.77 -4.68
C GLY A 321 13.25 37.27 -4.52
N LEU A 322 12.33 36.64 -3.81
CA LEU A 322 12.33 35.22 -3.46
C LEU A 322 11.53 34.33 -4.40
N LEU A 323 10.55 34.90 -5.14
CA LEU A 323 9.56 34.13 -5.87
C LEU A 323 10.17 33.13 -6.89
N GLU A 324 11.28 33.50 -7.55
CA GLU A 324 11.92 32.64 -8.57
C GLU A 324 12.35 31.31 -7.96
N ASN A 325 12.90 31.30 -6.74
CA ASN A 325 13.30 30.07 -6.04
C ASN A 325 12.38 29.74 -4.85
N THR A 326 11.09 29.89 -5.03
CA THR A 326 10.07 29.46 -4.07
C THR A 326 9.13 28.46 -4.73
N LEU A 327 9.05 27.26 -4.15
CA LEU A 327 8.02 26.28 -4.47
C LEU A 327 6.73 26.65 -3.74
N ILE A 328 5.69 26.99 -4.47
CA ILE A 328 4.35 27.22 -3.94
C ILE A 328 3.45 26.07 -4.33
N ILE A 329 2.81 25.44 -3.36
CA ILE A 329 1.80 24.40 -3.57
C ILE A 329 0.49 24.92 -3.00
N LEU A 330 -0.57 24.97 -3.81
CA LEU A 330 -1.90 25.39 -3.41
C LEU A 330 -2.88 24.23 -3.57
N THR A 331 -3.55 23.85 -2.49
CA THR A 331 -4.60 22.82 -2.51
C THR A 331 -5.60 23.04 -1.35
N SER A 332 -6.55 22.11 -1.16
CA SER A 332 -7.57 22.14 -0.11
C SER A 332 -7.54 20.84 0.72
N ASP A 333 -8.02 20.90 1.95
CA ASP A 333 -8.05 19.74 2.85
C ASP A 333 -9.18 18.75 2.53
N ASN A 334 -10.26 19.18 1.94
CA ASN A 334 -11.38 18.36 1.47
C ASN A 334 -12.26 19.13 0.49
N GLY A 335 -13.25 18.45 -0.07
CA GLY A 335 -14.23 19.07 -0.95
C GLY A 335 -15.17 20.05 -0.25
N PRO A 336 -16.03 20.76 -1.02
CA PRO A 336 -16.83 21.88 -0.56
C PRO A 336 -18.10 21.46 0.17
N VAL A 337 -18.64 22.41 0.94
CA VAL A 337 -19.99 22.37 1.51
C VAL A 337 -20.64 23.72 1.40
N LEU A 338 -21.94 23.79 1.17
CA LEU A 338 -22.71 25.03 1.12
C LEU A 338 -23.30 25.40 2.49
N ASP A 339 -24.25 24.64 3.01
CA ASP A 339 -24.75 24.83 4.37
C ASP A 339 -24.00 23.98 5.38
N ASP A 340 -23.20 24.56 6.24
CA ASP A 340 -22.47 23.91 7.32
C ASP A 340 -22.65 24.65 8.65
N GLY A 341 -23.89 25.01 8.97
CA GLY A 341 -24.28 25.47 10.30
C GLY A 341 -24.61 26.94 10.44
N TYR A 342 -24.56 27.74 9.35
CA TYR A 342 -24.86 29.17 9.39
C TYR A 342 -25.82 29.62 8.27
N VAL A 343 -26.58 30.67 8.53
CA VAL A 343 -27.48 31.31 7.57
C VAL A 343 -26.68 32.36 6.79
N ASP A 344 -25.80 31.93 5.91
CA ASP A 344 -24.96 32.79 5.08
C ASP A 344 -25.42 32.88 3.61
N GLN A 345 -26.55 32.23 3.30
CA GLN A 345 -27.19 32.21 1.98
C GLN A 345 -26.30 31.51 0.90
N ALA A 346 -25.37 30.64 1.30
CA ALA A 346 -24.49 29.99 0.34
C ALA A 346 -25.24 29.09 -0.65
N GLU A 347 -26.31 28.40 -0.21
CA GLU A 347 -27.14 27.58 -1.09
C GLU A 347 -27.98 28.44 -2.05
N GLU A 348 -28.55 29.57 -1.55
CA GLU A 348 -29.46 30.40 -2.32
C GLU A 348 -28.71 31.25 -3.36
N LEU A 349 -27.47 31.63 -3.09
CA LEU A 349 -26.71 32.54 -3.93
C LEU A 349 -25.62 31.87 -4.78
N VAL A 350 -25.51 30.53 -4.72
CA VAL A 350 -24.53 29.80 -5.54
C VAL A 350 -24.77 29.94 -7.04
N GLY A 351 -26.03 30.24 -7.46
CA GLY A 351 -26.40 30.41 -8.87
C GLY A 351 -26.09 29.16 -9.72
N ASP A 352 -25.51 29.39 -10.89
CA ASP A 352 -25.09 28.34 -11.82
C ASP A 352 -23.68 27.77 -11.50
N HIS A 353 -23.06 28.25 -10.43
CA HIS A 353 -21.75 27.78 -10.01
C HIS A 353 -21.81 26.39 -9.37
N SER A 354 -20.86 25.53 -9.72
CA SER A 354 -20.68 24.20 -9.12
C SER A 354 -19.41 24.17 -8.27
N PRO A 355 -19.51 24.24 -6.93
CA PRO A 355 -18.32 24.20 -6.07
C PRO A 355 -17.49 22.92 -6.25
N THR A 356 -18.13 21.80 -6.59
CA THR A 356 -17.44 20.52 -6.87
C THR A 356 -16.95 20.42 -8.33
N GLY A 357 -17.22 21.41 -9.19
CA GLY A 357 -16.90 21.30 -10.63
C GLY A 357 -17.71 20.24 -11.36
N GLY A 358 -18.92 19.91 -10.87
CA GLY A 358 -19.78 18.86 -11.43
C GLY A 358 -19.55 17.46 -10.87
N LEU A 359 -18.55 17.27 -9.99
CA LEU A 359 -18.31 16.01 -9.29
C LEU A 359 -19.42 15.73 -8.27
N ARG A 360 -19.75 14.47 -8.09
CA ARG A 360 -20.78 14.01 -7.15
C ARG A 360 -20.32 14.12 -5.70
N GLY A 361 -21.25 14.38 -4.79
CA GLY A 361 -20.98 14.51 -3.36
C GLY A 361 -20.43 15.88 -2.96
N GLY A 362 -19.54 15.90 -2.01
CA GLY A 362 -18.92 17.08 -1.40
C GLY A 362 -18.25 16.70 -0.09
N LYS A 363 -17.95 17.67 0.80
CA LYS A 363 -17.45 17.41 2.17
C LYS A 363 -18.23 16.26 2.81
N TYR A 364 -17.55 15.37 3.55
CA TYR A 364 -18.11 14.17 4.20
C TYR A 364 -18.30 12.94 3.30
N SER A 365 -18.38 13.12 1.98
CA SER A 365 -18.76 12.09 1.00
C SER A 365 -17.62 11.15 0.62
N ALA A 366 -18.00 9.90 0.26
CA ALA A 366 -17.11 8.95 -0.40
C ALA A 366 -17.01 9.17 -1.92
N PHE A 367 -17.88 10.00 -2.50
CA PHE A 367 -17.80 10.37 -3.91
C PHE A 367 -16.66 11.36 -4.18
N GLU A 368 -16.33 11.56 -5.45
CA GLU A 368 -15.20 12.40 -5.90
C GLU A 368 -15.24 13.82 -5.32
N GLY A 369 -16.43 14.42 -5.24
CA GLY A 369 -16.59 15.75 -4.67
C GLY A 369 -16.13 15.88 -3.22
N GLY A 370 -15.92 14.77 -2.50
CA GLY A 370 -15.40 14.77 -1.12
C GLY A 370 -13.90 14.92 -1.01
N THR A 371 -13.15 14.33 -1.94
CA THR A 371 -11.67 14.27 -1.86
C THR A 371 -10.97 14.88 -3.07
N ARG A 372 -11.62 15.02 -4.23
CA ARG A 372 -11.04 15.70 -5.38
C ARG A 372 -10.99 17.19 -5.13
N VAL A 373 -9.79 17.76 -5.11
CA VAL A 373 -9.50 19.15 -4.71
C VAL A 373 -8.64 19.86 -5.75
N PRO A 374 -8.61 21.20 -5.80
CA PRO A 374 -7.65 21.93 -6.61
C PRO A 374 -6.23 21.58 -6.16
N PHE A 375 -5.31 21.47 -7.13
CA PHE A 375 -3.90 21.24 -6.83
C PHE A 375 -3.05 21.97 -7.88
N ILE A 376 -2.32 22.99 -7.43
CA ILE A 376 -1.49 23.86 -8.27
C ILE A 376 -0.08 23.86 -7.69
N VAL A 377 0.91 23.62 -8.53
CA VAL A 377 2.33 23.69 -8.19
C VAL A 377 2.98 24.78 -9.01
N HIS A 378 3.61 25.74 -8.35
CA HIS A 378 4.29 26.86 -8.98
C HIS A 378 5.72 26.97 -8.45
N TRP A 379 6.69 26.88 -9.33
CA TRP A 379 8.12 27.02 -9.01
C TRP A 379 8.89 27.54 -10.24
N PRO A 380 9.04 28.85 -10.42
CA PRO A 380 9.60 29.42 -11.66
C PRO A 380 11.02 28.96 -11.98
N ALA A 381 11.84 28.65 -10.96
CA ALA A 381 13.19 28.12 -11.22
C ALA A 381 13.18 26.77 -11.93
N VAL A 382 12.14 25.96 -11.75
CA VAL A 382 12.04 24.59 -12.22
C VAL A 382 10.98 24.45 -13.31
N ILE A 383 9.77 24.91 -13.07
CA ILE A 383 8.62 24.80 -13.98
C ILE A 383 8.69 25.97 -14.96
N LYS A 384 9.14 25.72 -16.19
CA LYS A 384 9.34 26.75 -17.21
C LYS A 384 8.15 26.95 -18.12
N GLU A 385 7.26 25.98 -18.20
CA GLU A 385 6.08 26.03 -19.06
C GLU A 385 4.83 25.64 -18.27
N GLN A 386 3.74 26.38 -18.50
CA GLN A 386 2.44 26.02 -17.95
C GLN A 386 2.00 24.65 -18.46
N SER A 387 1.49 23.81 -17.57
CA SER A 387 0.84 22.57 -17.98
C SER A 387 -0.42 22.25 -17.16
N VAL A 388 -1.31 21.50 -17.79
CA VAL A 388 -2.49 20.91 -17.14
C VAL A 388 -2.31 19.40 -17.21
N ARG A 389 -2.33 18.74 -16.06
CA ARG A 389 -2.07 17.31 -15.92
C ARG A 389 -3.28 16.60 -15.34
N ASN A 390 -3.56 15.41 -15.88
CA ASN A 390 -4.59 14.52 -15.34
C ASN A 390 -3.98 13.33 -14.59
N SER A 391 -2.70 13.40 -14.29
CA SER A 391 -1.99 12.42 -13.46
C SER A 391 -2.66 12.33 -12.10
N LEU A 392 -2.79 11.10 -11.58
CA LEU A 392 -3.35 10.87 -10.24
C LEU A 392 -2.34 11.34 -9.19
N VAL A 393 -2.74 12.26 -8.36
CA VAL A 393 -1.93 12.85 -7.28
C VAL A 393 -2.65 12.71 -5.95
N SER A 394 -1.93 12.42 -4.88
CA SER A 394 -2.47 12.36 -3.53
C SER A 394 -1.63 13.18 -2.55
N GLN A 395 -2.30 13.85 -1.63
CA GLN A 395 -1.65 14.64 -0.58
C GLN A 395 -0.86 13.77 0.42
N ILE A 396 -1.05 12.46 0.41
CA ILE A 396 -0.30 11.52 1.26
C ILE A 396 1.22 11.57 0.99
N ASP A 397 1.60 11.97 -0.23
CA ASP A 397 3.01 12.05 -0.65
C ASP A 397 3.73 13.32 -0.19
N PHE A 398 3.01 14.27 0.40
CA PHE A 398 3.57 15.58 0.69
C PHE A 398 4.85 15.51 1.52
N LEU A 399 4.88 14.71 2.58
CA LEU A 399 6.06 14.54 3.41
C LEU A 399 7.26 14.03 2.60
N ASP A 400 7.08 12.97 1.82
CA ASP A 400 8.17 12.32 1.08
C ASP A 400 8.66 13.17 -0.10
N VAL A 401 7.74 13.84 -0.82
CA VAL A 401 8.10 14.78 -1.88
C VAL A 401 8.90 15.96 -1.27
N MET A 402 8.48 16.48 -0.12
CA MET A 402 9.21 17.55 0.56
C MET A 402 10.58 17.08 1.08
N ALA A 403 10.68 15.85 1.55
CA ALA A 403 11.95 15.25 1.96
C ALA A 403 12.94 15.17 0.79
N SER A 404 12.47 14.75 -0.38
CA SER A 404 13.31 14.71 -1.59
C SER A 404 13.80 16.10 -2.01
N ILE A 405 12.97 17.15 -1.86
CA ILE A 405 13.34 18.54 -2.16
C ILE A 405 14.32 19.09 -1.12
N ALA A 406 14.11 18.77 0.14
CA ALA A 406 14.97 19.22 1.23
C ALA A 406 16.32 18.48 1.26
N GLY A 407 16.45 17.37 0.50
CA GLY A 407 17.64 16.51 0.49
C GLY A 407 17.78 15.72 1.80
N VAL A 408 16.67 15.40 2.44
CA VAL A 408 16.61 14.61 3.67
C VAL A 408 16.22 13.18 3.31
N GLY A 409 16.84 12.21 3.96
CA GLY A 409 16.75 10.80 3.57
C GLY A 409 17.63 10.47 2.36
N SER A 410 17.79 9.20 2.08
CA SER A 410 18.62 8.71 0.95
C SER A 410 17.78 8.40 -0.31
N GLY A 411 16.62 9.04 -0.46
CA GLY A 411 15.63 8.71 -1.49
C GLY A 411 14.64 7.62 -1.05
N GLU A 412 14.69 7.19 0.19
CA GLU A 412 13.72 6.28 0.82
C GLU A 412 12.49 7.06 1.27
N SER A 413 11.34 6.40 1.33
CA SER A 413 10.15 6.97 1.95
C SER A 413 10.38 7.16 3.46
N LEU A 414 10.19 8.38 3.94
CA LEU A 414 10.22 8.70 5.37
C LEU A 414 8.85 8.50 6.01
N SER A 415 7.83 8.40 5.20
CA SER A 415 6.45 8.15 5.62
C SER A 415 6.08 6.68 5.52
N THR A 416 4.94 6.32 6.11
CA THR A 416 4.44 4.95 6.05
C THR A 416 3.59 4.65 4.83
N ASP A 417 3.06 5.68 4.16
CA ASP A 417 2.05 5.53 3.09
C ASP A 417 2.29 6.44 1.88
N GLY A 418 3.25 7.37 1.96
CA GLY A 418 3.62 8.27 0.87
C GLY A 418 4.71 7.69 -0.04
N SER A 419 5.13 8.48 -1.03
CA SER A 419 6.16 8.10 -1.99
C SER A 419 6.97 9.31 -2.46
N PRO A 420 8.31 9.28 -2.40
CA PRO A 420 9.18 10.36 -2.89
C PRO A 420 9.24 10.45 -4.41
N VAL A 421 8.93 9.38 -5.14
CA VAL A 421 8.99 9.33 -6.62
C VAL A 421 7.96 10.24 -7.29
N GLU A 422 6.94 10.66 -6.56
CA GLU A 422 5.89 11.56 -7.06
C GLU A 422 6.37 12.99 -7.33
N ALA A 423 7.56 13.37 -6.87
CA ALA A 423 8.14 14.70 -7.13
C ALA A 423 8.21 15.04 -8.62
N ALA A 424 8.60 14.07 -9.48
CA ALA A 424 8.66 14.26 -10.92
C ALA A 424 7.28 14.59 -11.51
N THR A 425 6.23 13.91 -11.08
CA THR A 425 4.84 14.20 -11.45
C THR A 425 4.41 15.59 -11.00
N TRP A 426 4.70 15.97 -9.75
CA TRP A 426 4.27 17.26 -9.20
C TRP A 426 4.88 18.45 -9.93
N PHE A 427 6.10 18.31 -10.44
CA PHE A 427 6.76 19.37 -11.22
C PHE A 427 6.48 19.31 -12.72
N GLY A 428 5.61 18.41 -13.17
CA GLY A 428 5.21 18.26 -14.57
C GLY A 428 6.27 17.60 -15.46
N ASN A 429 7.28 16.99 -14.87
CA ASN A 429 8.35 16.29 -15.61
C ASN A 429 7.92 14.91 -16.09
N ASP A 430 6.86 14.37 -15.51
CA ASP A 430 6.32 13.05 -15.85
C ASP A 430 4.78 13.11 -15.80
N GLU A 431 4.12 12.23 -16.56
CA GLU A 431 2.66 12.16 -16.66
C GLU A 431 2.06 10.93 -15.95
N LYS A 432 2.89 10.09 -15.33
CA LYS A 432 2.43 8.83 -14.75
C LYS A 432 1.48 9.03 -13.58
N GLY A 433 1.91 9.77 -12.57
CA GLY A 433 1.19 9.91 -11.31
C GLY A 433 1.19 8.63 -10.48
N ARG A 434 0.48 8.67 -9.37
CA ARG A 434 0.33 7.52 -8.47
C ARG A 434 -0.41 6.36 -9.15
N PRO A 435 -0.04 5.12 -8.84
CA PRO A 435 -0.80 3.95 -9.28
C PRO A 435 -2.18 3.89 -8.64
N TYR A 436 -2.35 4.43 -7.43
CA TYR A 436 -3.63 4.52 -6.74
C TYR A 436 -3.68 5.70 -5.74
N ALA A 437 -4.87 6.14 -5.40
CA ALA A 437 -5.13 7.04 -4.28
C ALA A 437 -6.26 6.48 -3.40
N ILE A 438 -6.10 6.62 -2.09
CA ILE A 438 -7.12 6.22 -1.11
C ILE A 438 -7.78 7.48 -0.55
N GLY A 439 -9.12 7.48 -0.52
CA GLY A 439 -9.92 8.47 0.18
C GLY A 439 -10.65 7.87 1.37
N MET A 440 -10.83 8.65 2.43
CA MET A 440 -11.64 8.27 3.59
C MET A 440 -12.82 9.23 3.75
N ALA A 441 -14.03 8.71 3.71
CA ALA A 441 -15.23 9.48 4.01
C ALA A 441 -15.45 9.62 5.52
N GLN A 442 -16.38 10.51 5.92
CA GLN A 442 -16.61 10.82 7.33
C GLN A 442 -16.96 9.60 8.21
N ASN A 443 -17.68 8.62 7.71
CA ASN A 443 -17.98 7.38 8.44
C ASN A 443 -16.86 6.34 8.34
N HIS A 444 -15.67 6.72 7.90
CA HIS A 444 -14.50 5.87 7.61
C HIS A 444 -14.74 4.86 6.47
N THR A 445 -15.66 5.10 5.56
CA THR A 445 -15.72 4.37 4.30
C THR A 445 -14.51 4.71 3.47
N LEU A 446 -13.73 3.71 3.07
CA LEU A 446 -12.57 3.91 2.22
C LEU A 446 -12.95 3.82 0.75
N THR A 447 -12.21 4.56 -0.06
CA THR A 447 -12.31 4.54 -1.52
C THR A 447 -10.93 4.28 -2.11
N LEU A 448 -10.88 3.55 -3.21
CA LEU A 448 -9.66 3.29 -3.97
C LEU A 448 -9.84 3.82 -5.39
N CYS A 449 -9.04 4.82 -5.76
CA CYS A 449 -8.97 5.34 -7.13
C CYS A 449 -7.73 4.80 -7.82
N THR A 450 -7.88 4.31 -9.05
CA THR A 450 -6.80 3.87 -9.94
C THR A 450 -6.94 4.58 -11.29
N ALA A 451 -6.02 4.38 -12.22
CA ALA A 451 -6.12 4.95 -13.57
C ALA A 451 -7.42 4.56 -14.32
N GLY A 452 -8.00 3.40 -14.02
CA GLY A 452 -9.18 2.87 -14.71
C GLY A 452 -10.48 2.87 -13.93
N TRP A 453 -10.40 2.82 -12.60
CA TRP A 453 -11.55 2.58 -11.75
C TRP A 453 -11.49 3.32 -10.42
N LYS A 454 -12.67 3.71 -9.92
CA LYS A 454 -12.88 4.06 -8.52
C LYS A 454 -13.74 3.00 -7.85
N PHE A 455 -13.30 2.52 -6.71
CA PHE A 455 -14.03 1.59 -5.84
C PHE A 455 -14.43 2.30 -4.55
N ILE A 456 -15.68 2.11 -4.11
CA ILE A 456 -16.17 2.51 -2.78
C ILE A 456 -16.57 1.23 -2.05
N GLU A 457 -15.96 1.00 -0.89
CA GLU A 457 -16.20 -0.20 -0.09
C GLU A 457 -17.63 -0.30 0.46
N PRO A 458 -18.16 -1.53 0.64
CA PRO A 458 -19.53 -1.75 1.16
C PRO A 458 -19.57 -1.63 2.70
N LYS A 459 -19.60 -0.41 3.24
CA LYS A 459 -19.67 -0.20 4.69
C LYS A 459 -21.06 0.12 5.21
N GLY A 460 -21.92 0.68 4.37
CA GLY A 460 -23.27 1.12 4.74
C GLY A 460 -23.31 2.47 5.43
N GLY A 461 -24.51 2.96 5.70
CA GLY A 461 -24.78 4.25 6.30
C GLY A 461 -25.93 5.00 5.62
N ALA A 462 -26.24 6.20 6.10
CA ALA A 462 -27.24 7.07 5.49
C ALA A 462 -26.75 7.57 4.13
N THR A 463 -27.61 7.56 3.11
CA THR A 463 -27.28 7.99 1.74
C THR A 463 -27.11 9.50 1.58
N MET A 464 -27.59 10.27 2.55
CA MET A 464 -27.47 11.72 2.65
C MET A 464 -26.96 12.09 4.03
N ILE A 465 -26.24 13.19 4.13
CA ILE A 465 -25.86 13.79 5.40
C ILE A 465 -27.13 14.14 6.17
N GLN A 466 -27.16 13.84 7.47
CA GLN A 466 -28.41 13.87 8.28
C GLN A 466 -28.62 15.16 9.09
N TRP A 467 -27.62 16.06 9.14
CA TRP A 467 -27.65 17.19 10.07
C TRP A 467 -27.68 18.60 9.44
N GLY A 468 -27.82 18.76 8.16
CA GLY A 468 -27.90 20.05 7.49
C GLY A 468 -27.50 20.02 6.04
N PRO A 469 -26.24 19.73 5.71
CA PRO A 469 -25.79 19.69 4.33
C PRO A 469 -26.58 18.70 3.49
N LYS A 470 -26.99 19.12 2.29
CA LYS A 470 -27.72 18.27 1.33
C LYS A 470 -26.72 17.50 0.44
N ILE A 471 -25.84 16.75 1.06
CA ILE A 471 -24.73 16.03 0.40
C ILE A 471 -25.01 14.53 0.37
N GLU A 472 -24.88 13.93 -0.81
CA GLU A 472 -24.87 12.48 -0.97
C GLU A 472 -23.59 11.89 -0.41
N THR A 473 -23.71 10.87 0.44
CA THR A 473 -22.57 10.30 1.15
C THR A 473 -21.78 9.27 0.36
N GLY A 474 -22.42 8.59 -0.59
CA GLY A 474 -21.84 7.42 -1.26
C GLY A 474 -21.85 6.14 -0.41
N TYR A 475 -22.47 6.14 0.77
CA TYR A 475 -22.52 4.96 1.64
C TYR A 475 -23.48 3.92 1.10
N SER A 476 -23.05 2.67 1.07
CA SER A 476 -23.83 1.54 0.58
C SER A 476 -23.42 0.26 1.27
N THR A 477 -24.38 -0.66 1.46
CA THR A 477 -24.08 -2.03 1.91
C THR A 477 -23.58 -2.93 0.76
N ASN A 478 -23.61 -2.43 -0.47
CA ASN A 478 -23.09 -3.10 -1.65
C ASN A 478 -21.88 -2.35 -2.19
N PRO A 479 -20.92 -3.03 -2.80
CA PRO A 479 -19.76 -2.39 -3.41
C PRO A 479 -20.19 -1.50 -4.58
N GLN A 480 -19.43 -0.44 -4.81
CA GLN A 480 -19.64 0.46 -5.92
C GLN A 480 -18.34 0.61 -6.70
N ILE A 481 -18.41 0.47 -8.03
CA ILE A 481 -17.29 0.77 -8.92
C ILE A 481 -17.72 1.71 -10.03
N PHE A 482 -16.84 2.64 -10.35
CA PHE A 482 -17.06 3.65 -11.37
C PHE A 482 -15.88 3.68 -12.32
N LYS A 483 -16.18 3.65 -13.62
CA LYS A 483 -15.14 3.63 -14.64
C LYS A 483 -14.62 5.04 -14.90
N HIS A 484 -13.30 5.16 -15.03
CA HIS A 484 -12.65 6.39 -15.46
C HIS A 484 -12.83 6.58 -16.97
N VAL A 485 -13.38 7.71 -17.37
CA VAL A 485 -13.64 8.06 -18.79
C VAL A 485 -13.29 9.51 -19.01
N ASN A 486 -12.35 9.79 -19.94
CA ASN A 486 -11.97 11.15 -20.32
C ASN A 486 -11.55 12.07 -19.16
N GLY A 487 -10.86 11.52 -18.19
CA GLY A 487 -10.34 12.32 -17.06
C GLY A 487 -11.24 12.36 -15.82
N GLU A 488 -12.41 11.71 -15.85
CA GLU A 488 -13.38 11.70 -14.75
C GLU A 488 -13.96 10.31 -14.49
N PHE A 489 -14.38 10.07 -13.25
CA PHE A 489 -15.17 8.87 -12.91
C PHE A 489 -16.66 9.17 -13.11
N ASN A 490 -17.34 8.33 -13.87
CA ASN A 490 -18.79 8.43 -14.04
C ASN A 490 -19.53 7.87 -12.80
N GLU A 491 -19.55 8.62 -11.71
CA GLU A 491 -20.17 8.22 -10.43
C GLU A 491 -21.70 8.12 -10.46
N ASN A 492 -22.32 8.48 -11.57
CA ASN A 492 -23.77 8.30 -11.77
C ASN A 492 -24.14 6.87 -12.23
N GLN A 493 -23.15 6.05 -12.58
CA GLN A 493 -23.37 4.70 -13.07
C GLN A 493 -22.50 3.70 -12.29
N ASN A 494 -23.07 3.10 -11.23
CA ASN A 494 -22.42 1.99 -10.55
C ASN A 494 -22.37 0.76 -11.47
N MET A 495 -21.17 0.31 -11.79
CA MET A 495 -20.90 -0.81 -12.69
C MET A 495 -20.59 -2.13 -11.97
N ALA A 496 -20.77 -2.23 -10.66
CA ALA A 496 -20.47 -3.44 -9.89
C ALA A 496 -21.25 -4.66 -10.36
N SER A 497 -22.51 -4.45 -10.78
CA SER A 497 -23.31 -5.50 -11.40
C SER A 497 -22.76 -5.81 -12.80
N GLY A 498 -22.15 -6.96 -13.00
CA GLY A 498 -21.58 -7.39 -14.28
C GLY A 498 -20.05 -7.21 -14.39
N ASN A 499 -19.38 -6.72 -13.33
CA ASN A 499 -17.93 -6.61 -13.25
C ASN A 499 -17.44 -7.14 -11.88
N SER A 500 -17.89 -8.35 -11.52
CA SER A 500 -17.58 -8.97 -10.21
C SER A 500 -16.08 -9.20 -9.99
N ASP A 501 -15.36 -9.54 -11.04
CA ASP A 501 -13.91 -9.71 -11.07
C ASP A 501 -13.17 -8.41 -10.75
N VAL A 502 -13.62 -7.29 -11.30
CA VAL A 502 -13.07 -5.95 -10.99
C VAL A 502 -13.37 -5.58 -9.54
N VAL A 503 -14.59 -5.84 -9.05
CA VAL A 503 -14.98 -5.59 -7.64
C VAL A 503 -14.09 -6.40 -6.71
N GLU A 504 -13.92 -7.71 -6.97
CA GLU A 504 -13.08 -8.59 -6.16
C GLU A 504 -11.62 -8.13 -6.15
N ASN A 505 -11.06 -7.80 -7.32
CA ASN A 505 -9.69 -7.30 -7.43
C ASN A 505 -9.49 -6.01 -6.62
N LEU A 506 -10.33 -4.97 -6.83
CA LEU A 506 -10.20 -3.69 -6.14
C LEU A 506 -10.47 -3.80 -4.64
N SER A 507 -11.42 -4.64 -4.23
CA SER A 507 -11.68 -4.92 -2.82
C SER A 507 -10.48 -5.57 -2.15
N THR A 508 -9.90 -6.58 -2.81
CA THR A 508 -8.69 -7.26 -2.33
C THR A 508 -7.51 -6.30 -2.21
N GLN A 509 -7.31 -5.44 -3.22
CA GLN A 509 -6.25 -4.43 -3.17
C GLN A 509 -6.45 -3.46 -2.00
N LEU A 510 -7.67 -2.96 -1.80
CA LEU A 510 -7.97 -2.06 -0.68
C LEU A 510 -7.70 -2.73 0.67
N GLU A 511 -8.09 -4.00 0.84
CA GLU A 511 -7.82 -4.77 2.06
C GLU A 511 -6.31 -4.99 2.28
N LYS A 512 -5.55 -5.28 1.23
CA LYS A 512 -4.09 -5.38 1.30
C LYS A 512 -3.47 -4.07 1.77
N ILE A 513 -3.86 -2.94 1.16
CA ILE A 513 -3.38 -1.60 1.56
C ILE A 513 -3.77 -1.30 3.02
N ARG A 514 -5.02 -1.58 3.41
CA ARG A 514 -5.53 -1.35 4.76
C ARG A 514 -4.72 -2.10 5.82
N ASN A 515 -4.44 -3.36 5.57
CA ASN A 515 -3.83 -4.28 6.54
C ASN A 515 -2.32 -4.41 6.35
N ARG A 516 -1.73 -3.72 5.37
CA ARG A 516 -0.31 -3.90 4.96
C ARG A 516 0.01 -5.38 4.65
N LEU A 517 -0.96 -6.10 4.05
CA LEU A 517 -0.80 -7.48 3.64
C LEU A 517 -0.29 -7.51 2.19
N TYR A 518 0.93 -7.99 1.98
CA TYR A 518 1.62 -7.98 0.67
C TYR A 518 1.85 -9.39 0.15
N GLU A 519 0.81 -10.20 0.00
CA GLU A 519 0.91 -11.64 0.14
C GLU A 519 0.94 -12.49 -1.13
N GLU A 520 0.78 -11.99 -2.33
CA GLU A 520 0.78 -12.92 -3.48
C GLU A 520 2.18 -13.19 -4.02
N VAL A 521 3.08 -12.24 -3.93
CA VAL A 521 4.46 -12.39 -4.36
C VAL A 521 5.38 -11.81 -3.29
N THR A 522 6.22 -12.65 -2.72
CA THR A 522 7.31 -12.22 -1.84
C THR A 522 8.61 -12.54 -2.55
N ILE A 523 9.38 -11.51 -2.83
CA ILE A 523 10.71 -11.63 -3.42
C ILE A 523 11.73 -11.44 -2.31
N ILE A 524 12.77 -12.26 -2.33
CA ILE A 524 13.90 -12.09 -1.45
C ILE A 524 15.05 -11.60 -2.28
N ALA A 525 15.69 -10.55 -1.80
CA ALA A 525 16.77 -9.92 -2.52
C ALA A 525 17.87 -9.43 -1.59
N GLN A 526 19.03 -9.17 -2.16
CA GLN A 526 20.14 -8.50 -1.50
C GLN A 526 20.28 -7.08 -2.04
N PRO A 527 20.81 -6.14 -1.27
CA PRO A 527 21.14 -4.82 -1.77
C PRO A 527 22.04 -4.90 -3.03
N GLY A 528 21.65 -4.21 -4.09
CA GLY A 528 22.36 -4.23 -5.38
C GLY A 528 22.04 -5.44 -6.28
N GLU A 529 21.17 -6.34 -5.87
CA GLU A 529 20.74 -7.48 -6.68
C GLU A 529 19.72 -7.05 -7.76
N THR A 530 19.69 -7.80 -8.85
CA THR A 530 18.67 -7.64 -9.89
C THR A 530 17.63 -8.75 -9.76
N ILE A 531 16.37 -8.39 -9.66
CA ILE A 531 15.25 -9.34 -9.57
C ILE A 531 14.43 -9.36 -10.87
N ASP A 532 13.86 -10.52 -11.17
CA ASP A 532 12.96 -10.73 -12.31
C ASP A 532 11.53 -10.96 -11.79
N LEU A 533 10.63 -10.07 -12.13
CA LEU A 533 9.20 -10.14 -11.76
C LEU A 533 8.34 -10.77 -12.87
N THR A 534 8.91 -11.09 -14.04
CA THR A 534 8.14 -11.65 -15.16
C THR A 534 7.53 -13.02 -14.88
N PRO A 535 8.13 -13.90 -14.04
CA PRO A 535 7.49 -15.16 -13.66
C PRO A 535 6.16 -14.99 -12.93
N TYR A 536 5.98 -13.87 -12.24
CA TYR A 536 4.80 -13.61 -11.40
C TYR A 536 3.75 -12.74 -12.10
N PHE A 537 4.18 -11.75 -12.88
CA PHE A 537 3.30 -10.75 -13.47
C PHE A 537 3.27 -10.79 -15.00
N GLY A 538 4.05 -11.67 -15.62
CA GLY A 538 4.22 -11.74 -17.06
C GLY A 538 5.07 -10.59 -17.63
N ASN A 539 5.54 -10.75 -18.85
CA ASN A 539 6.25 -9.67 -19.55
C ASN A 539 5.26 -8.82 -20.33
N GLN A 540 4.66 -7.82 -19.67
CA GLN A 540 3.65 -6.93 -20.25
C GLN A 540 4.29 -5.60 -20.65
N GLN A 541 4.35 -5.33 -21.95
CA GLN A 541 4.87 -4.05 -22.45
C GLN A 541 4.02 -2.89 -21.92
N GLY A 542 4.65 -1.93 -21.24
CA GLY A 542 4.00 -0.78 -20.61
C GLY A 542 3.54 -1.01 -19.18
N ALA A 543 3.86 -2.16 -18.56
CA ALA A 543 3.77 -2.31 -17.11
C ALA A 543 4.92 -1.52 -16.44
N THR A 544 4.67 -1.05 -15.22
CA THR A 544 5.67 -0.32 -14.43
C THR A 544 5.78 -0.89 -13.04
N VAL A 545 6.96 -0.81 -12.44
CA VAL A 545 7.23 -1.20 -11.05
C VAL A 545 7.69 0.02 -10.29
N SER A 546 7.10 0.24 -9.12
CA SER A 546 7.51 1.28 -8.17
C SER A 546 7.70 0.71 -6.76
N GLY A 547 8.53 1.34 -5.96
CA GLY A 547 8.80 0.96 -4.57
C GLY A 547 10.07 1.64 -4.04
N ASP A 548 10.19 1.72 -2.72
CA ASP A 548 11.32 2.36 -2.04
C ASP A 548 12.64 1.57 -2.12
N PHE A 549 12.58 0.34 -2.61
CA PHE A 549 13.72 -0.55 -2.81
C PHE A 549 14.40 -0.39 -4.19
N ILE A 550 13.89 0.47 -5.07
CA ILE A 550 14.47 0.79 -6.40
C ILE A 550 14.72 2.28 -6.53
N GLU A 551 15.72 2.68 -7.32
CA GLU A 551 16.07 4.10 -7.49
C GLU A 551 15.05 4.87 -8.34
N GLU A 552 14.51 4.21 -9.38
CA GLU A 552 13.55 4.78 -10.33
C GLU A 552 12.51 3.73 -10.71
N ASP A 553 11.30 4.17 -11.04
CA ASP A 553 10.26 3.29 -11.55
C ASP A 553 10.76 2.51 -12.77
N ALA A 554 10.72 1.20 -12.63
CA ALA A 554 11.19 0.32 -13.70
C ALA A 554 10.05 -0.01 -14.67
N THR A 555 10.38 -0.05 -15.95
CA THR A 555 9.45 -0.45 -17.04
C THR A 555 9.78 -1.82 -17.61
N ASP A 556 10.88 -2.40 -17.20
CA ASP A 556 11.30 -3.76 -17.55
C ASP A 556 11.21 -4.68 -16.34
N LEU A 557 10.13 -5.44 -16.24
CA LEU A 557 9.87 -6.36 -15.13
C LEU A 557 10.92 -7.47 -15.02
N SER A 558 11.69 -7.73 -16.06
CA SER A 558 12.77 -8.73 -16.05
C SER A 558 14.08 -8.21 -15.45
N ASN A 559 14.18 -6.91 -15.18
CA ASN A 559 15.45 -6.29 -14.80
C ASN A 559 15.23 -5.18 -13.76
N ILE A 560 14.73 -5.56 -12.58
CA ILE A 560 14.51 -4.63 -11.46
C ILE A 560 15.75 -4.63 -10.57
N VAL A 561 16.47 -3.52 -10.55
CA VAL A 561 17.68 -3.39 -9.73
C VAL A 561 17.33 -2.89 -8.34
N ILE A 562 17.65 -3.67 -7.32
CA ILE A 562 17.49 -3.28 -5.91
C ILE A 562 18.58 -2.25 -5.55
N ARG A 563 18.21 -1.20 -4.86
CA ARG A 563 19.16 -0.18 -4.38
C ARG A 563 20.24 -0.83 -3.52
N SER A 564 21.48 -0.35 -3.67
CA SER A 564 22.62 -0.84 -2.87
C SER A 564 22.59 -0.37 -1.41
N ASP A 565 21.80 0.63 -1.11
CA ASP A 565 21.66 1.29 0.20
C ASP A 565 20.29 1.05 0.86
N VAL A 566 19.48 0.11 0.32
CA VAL A 566 18.19 -0.26 0.91
C VAL A 566 18.39 -0.93 2.27
N ASN A 567 17.50 -0.63 3.21
CA ASN A 567 17.55 -1.19 4.56
C ASN A 567 17.11 -2.66 4.60
N ASP A 568 17.59 -3.41 5.60
CA ASP A 568 17.09 -4.76 5.88
C ASP A 568 15.61 -4.72 6.29
N GLY A 569 14.85 -5.71 5.84
CA GLY A 569 13.44 -5.85 6.20
C GLY A 569 12.49 -6.00 5.02
N ALA A 570 11.21 -5.78 5.27
CA ALA A 570 10.16 -5.92 4.27
C ALA A 570 9.84 -4.57 3.62
N HIS A 571 9.91 -4.52 2.30
CA HIS A 571 9.60 -3.38 1.46
C HIS A 571 8.38 -3.69 0.58
N THR A 572 7.64 -2.66 0.22
CA THR A 572 6.45 -2.80 -0.64
C THR A 572 6.78 -2.42 -2.06
N GLY A 573 6.50 -3.33 -2.98
CA GLY A 573 6.49 -3.05 -4.40
C GLY A 573 5.08 -2.92 -4.98
N VAL A 574 4.95 -2.14 -6.02
CA VAL A 574 3.71 -1.95 -6.78
C VAL A 574 3.99 -2.22 -8.24
N VAL A 575 3.30 -3.18 -8.84
CA VAL A 575 3.29 -3.37 -10.30
C VAL A 575 1.99 -2.80 -10.85
N THR A 576 2.11 -1.84 -11.76
CA THR A 576 0.96 -1.27 -12.48
C THR A 576 0.94 -1.80 -13.91
N MET A 577 -0.12 -2.50 -14.27
CA MET A 577 -0.32 -3.05 -15.61
C MET A 577 -0.84 -2.00 -16.59
N PRO A 578 -0.65 -2.16 -17.92
CA PRO A 578 -1.12 -1.22 -18.93
C PRO A 578 -2.63 -0.97 -18.94
N ASN A 579 -3.40 -1.92 -18.42
CA ASN A 579 -4.86 -1.82 -18.29
C ASN A 579 -5.30 -1.10 -16.99
N GLY A 580 -4.35 -0.61 -16.18
CA GLY A 580 -4.60 0.02 -14.89
C GLY A 580 -4.78 -0.94 -13.72
N THR A 581 -4.58 -2.24 -13.89
CA THR A 581 -4.57 -3.20 -12.78
C THR A 581 -3.30 -3.04 -11.97
N ILE A 582 -3.41 -3.06 -10.65
CA ILE A 582 -2.31 -2.89 -9.70
C ILE A 582 -2.12 -4.17 -8.91
N TYR A 583 -0.87 -4.60 -8.78
CA TYR A 583 -0.46 -5.69 -7.91
C TYR A 583 0.52 -5.18 -6.87
N LEU A 584 0.30 -5.55 -5.61
CA LEU A 584 1.26 -5.33 -4.54
C LEU A 584 2.09 -6.59 -4.36
N PHE A 585 3.37 -6.41 -4.07
CA PHE A 585 4.28 -7.50 -3.72
C PHE A 585 5.24 -7.03 -2.61
N ALA A 586 5.80 -7.99 -1.89
CA ALA A 586 6.81 -7.71 -0.88
C ALA A 586 8.20 -8.00 -1.44
N VAL A 587 9.17 -7.14 -1.12
CA VAL A 587 10.59 -7.43 -1.27
C VAL A 587 11.18 -7.50 0.13
N ILE A 588 11.82 -8.62 0.48
CA ILE A 588 12.44 -8.80 1.78
C ILE A 588 13.95 -8.78 1.58
N ILE A 589 14.59 -7.81 2.19
CA ILE A 589 16.03 -7.63 2.14
C ILE A 589 16.66 -8.33 3.35
N ASN A 590 17.65 -9.19 3.09
CA ASN A 590 18.41 -9.92 4.10
C ASN A 590 17.54 -10.66 5.15
N PRO A 591 16.60 -11.52 4.76
CA PRO A 591 15.77 -12.24 5.72
C PRO A 591 16.59 -13.25 6.54
N GLY A 592 16.28 -13.39 7.84
CA GLY A 592 16.95 -14.31 8.73
C GLY A 592 16.69 -15.79 8.38
N TYR A 593 15.41 -16.17 8.26
CA TYR A 593 14.99 -17.52 7.83
C TYR A 593 14.01 -17.41 6.67
N ASN A 594 14.40 -17.95 5.52
CA ASN A 594 13.51 -18.04 4.38
C ASN A 594 13.96 -19.18 3.48
N GLY A 595 13.07 -20.16 3.25
CA GLY A 595 13.41 -21.33 2.46
C GLY A 595 12.92 -22.63 3.09
N ALA A 596 13.64 -23.71 2.79
CA ALA A 596 13.39 -25.04 3.29
C ALA A 596 14.30 -25.38 4.46
N PHE A 597 13.73 -25.88 5.57
CA PHE A 597 14.45 -26.16 6.80
C PHE A 597 13.95 -27.43 7.49
N HIS A 598 14.86 -28.12 8.19
CA HIS A 598 14.47 -29.02 9.24
C HIS A 598 14.40 -28.27 10.57
N ILE A 599 13.32 -28.43 11.32
CA ILE A 599 13.20 -27.99 12.70
C ILE A 599 13.35 -29.24 13.58
N ASN A 600 14.49 -29.37 14.25
CA ASN A 600 14.84 -30.59 15.00
C ASN A 600 14.58 -30.40 16.51
N TYR A 601 13.97 -31.40 17.13
CA TYR A 601 13.86 -31.57 18.57
C TYR A 601 14.65 -32.82 19.00
N ASN A 602 15.57 -32.67 19.95
CA ASN A 602 16.48 -33.76 20.38
C ASN A 602 17.25 -34.44 19.21
N GLY A 603 17.60 -33.68 18.17
CA GLY A 603 18.32 -34.18 16.99
C GLY A 603 17.45 -34.90 15.97
N ASN A 604 16.14 -34.96 16.15
CA ASN A 604 15.22 -35.57 15.19
C ASN A 604 14.28 -34.49 14.62
N PRO A 605 14.05 -34.45 13.28
CA PRO A 605 13.17 -33.43 12.69
C PRO A 605 11.71 -33.63 13.10
N LEU A 606 11.00 -32.52 13.33
CA LEU A 606 9.56 -32.52 13.46
C LEU A 606 8.93 -32.82 12.10
N PHE A 607 7.75 -33.44 12.09
CA PHE A 607 7.05 -33.78 10.87
C PHE A 607 5.54 -33.62 10.97
N ILE A 608 4.86 -33.60 9.82
CA ILE A 608 3.40 -33.57 9.74
C ILE A 608 2.83 -34.99 9.76
N GLY A 609 1.78 -35.21 10.54
CA GLY A 609 1.09 -36.49 10.52
C GLY A 609 -0.40 -36.35 10.80
N TYR A 610 -1.20 -37.24 10.20
CA TYR A 610 -2.62 -37.37 10.48
C TYR A 610 -2.83 -38.32 11.64
N ASN A 611 -3.32 -37.87 12.76
CA ASN A 611 -3.51 -38.73 13.94
C ASN A 611 -4.96 -38.88 14.31
N THR A 612 -5.45 -40.14 14.28
CA THR A 612 -6.79 -40.55 14.68
C THR A 612 -6.86 -41.18 16.07
N THR A 613 -5.74 -41.52 16.72
CA THR A 613 -5.73 -42.48 17.83
C THR A 613 -5.65 -41.91 19.23
N HIS A 614 -5.45 -40.62 19.42
CA HIS A 614 -5.18 -40.09 20.78
C HIS A 614 -6.04 -38.91 21.20
N ASP A 615 -7.20 -38.70 20.62
CA ASP A 615 -8.14 -37.74 21.22
C ASP A 615 -9.60 -37.98 20.88
N ASN A 616 -10.45 -37.73 21.85
CA ASN A 616 -11.89 -37.67 21.72
C ASN A 616 -12.26 -36.75 20.52
N SER A 617 -12.62 -37.28 19.40
CA SER A 617 -13.41 -36.76 18.25
C SER A 617 -13.47 -35.25 17.95
N LYS A 618 -12.73 -34.39 18.64
CA LYS A 618 -12.79 -32.93 18.49
C LYS A 618 -11.59 -32.31 17.77
N ASN A 619 -10.54 -33.05 17.50
CA ASN A 619 -9.29 -32.56 16.89
C ASN A 619 -8.77 -33.56 15.81
N GLU A 620 -9.64 -34.04 14.94
CA GLU A 620 -9.20 -34.77 13.75
C GLU A 620 -8.51 -33.83 12.78
N GLY A 621 -7.36 -34.23 12.23
CA GLY A 621 -6.65 -33.46 11.24
C GLY A 621 -5.13 -33.67 11.29
N TYR A 622 -4.44 -32.90 10.46
CA TYR A 622 -2.98 -32.90 10.39
C TYR A 622 -2.40 -32.14 11.59
N LYS A 623 -1.41 -32.73 12.23
CA LYS A 623 -0.78 -32.23 13.46
C LYS A 623 0.72 -32.18 13.29
N LEU A 624 1.36 -31.27 14.03
CA LEU A 624 2.81 -31.26 14.21
C LEU A 624 3.20 -32.37 15.19
N ILE A 625 4.13 -33.23 14.79
CA ILE A 625 4.52 -34.44 15.52
C ILE A 625 6.04 -34.44 15.79
N SER A 626 6.42 -34.92 16.99
CA SER A 626 7.80 -35.22 17.36
C SER A 626 8.02 -36.75 17.32
N PRO A 627 9.08 -37.26 16.64
CA PRO A 627 9.41 -38.69 16.55
C PRO A 627 9.60 -39.34 17.92
N ASP A 628 10.07 -38.60 18.91
CA ASP A 628 10.32 -39.15 20.27
C ASP A 628 9.04 -39.62 20.98
N HIS A 629 7.86 -39.17 20.52
CA HIS A 629 6.58 -39.43 21.20
C HIS A 629 5.58 -40.23 20.37
N TYR A 630 5.84 -40.44 19.07
CA TYR A 630 4.99 -41.19 18.18
C TYR A 630 5.82 -42.12 17.30
N SER A 631 5.90 -43.38 17.68
CA SER A 631 6.43 -44.41 16.81
C SER A 631 5.41 -44.75 15.76
N THR A 632 5.40 -44.12 14.59
CA THR A 632 4.67 -44.72 13.50
C THR A 632 4.74 -44.02 12.17
N SER A 633 4.84 -44.73 11.19
CA SER A 633 4.05 -45.10 9.97
C SER A 633 3.31 -43.95 9.19
N ALA A 634 3.22 -42.74 9.64
CA ALA A 634 2.89 -41.62 8.80
C ALA A 634 4.20 -40.98 8.37
N ALA A 635 4.84 -41.52 7.36
CA ALA A 635 5.94 -40.88 6.70
C ALA A 635 5.43 -39.56 6.16
N GLY A 636 5.58 -38.49 6.94
CA GLY A 636 5.47 -37.13 6.49
C GLY A 636 6.79 -36.70 5.90
N ASP A 637 6.75 -35.67 5.12
CA ASP A 637 7.95 -34.93 4.79
C ASP A 637 8.41 -34.18 6.08
N GLU A 638 9.69 -34.10 6.27
CA GLU A 638 10.30 -33.44 7.45
C GLU A 638 10.78 -32.04 7.14
N ILE A 639 10.47 -31.54 5.95
CA ILE A 639 10.91 -30.22 5.47
C ILE A 639 9.84 -29.16 5.72
N PHE A 640 10.18 -28.21 6.57
CA PHE A 640 9.42 -26.97 6.73
C PHE A 640 9.79 -25.97 5.65
N ILE A 641 8.80 -25.27 5.17
CA ILE A 641 8.98 -24.03 4.46
C ILE A 641 8.75 -22.90 5.46
N ILE A 642 9.81 -22.13 5.71
CA ILE A 642 9.77 -20.95 6.59
C ILE A 642 9.77 -19.72 5.71
N LYS A 643 8.78 -18.85 5.90
CA LYS A 643 8.67 -17.56 5.19
C LYS A 643 8.58 -16.41 6.18
N PRO A 644 9.30 -15.31 5.97
CA PRO A 644 9.08 -14.08 6.73
C PRO A 644 7.64 -13.56 6.59
N SER A 645 7.07 -13.10 7.69
CA SER A 645 5.73 -12.53 7.70
C SER A 645 5.61 -11.51 8.82
N GLY A 646 5.58 -10.23 8.48
CA GLY A 646 5.55 -9.16 9.46
C GLY A 646 6.72 -9.23 10.44
N VAL A 647 6.41 -9.33 11.74
CA VAL A 647 7.43 -9.39 12.82
C VAL A 647 8.04 -10.78 13.04
N GLY A 648 7.63 -11.79 12.28
CA GLY A 648 8.05 -13.17 12.49
C GLY A 648 7.99 -14.00 11.22
N TYR A 649 7.62 -15.27 11.35
CA TYR A 649 7.65 -16.25 10.28
C TYR A 649 6.35 -17.07 10.24
N THR A 650 5.88 -17.38 9.04
CA THR A 650 4.92 -18.47 8.83
C THR A 650 5.68 -19.76 8.59
N LEU A 651 5.13 -20.85 9.11
CA LEU A 651 5.68 -22.18 8.96
C LEU A 651 4.66 -23.04 8.20
N SER A 652 5.14 -23.75 7.20
CA SER A 652 4.30 -24.65 6.44
C SER A 652 5.03 -25.95 6.12
N MET A 653 4.27 -27.00 5.88
CA MET A 653 4.78 -28.32 5.54
C MET A 653 3.75 -29.04 4.67
N GLN A 654 4.21 -29.64 3.57
CA GLN A 654 3.37 -30.42 2.66
C GLN A 654 2.08 -29.71 2.23
N GLY A 655 2.17 -28.47 1.80
CA GLY A 655 1.03 -27.73 1.32
C GLY A 655 0.06 -27.23 2.40
N LYS A 656 0.42 -27.29 3.68
CA LYS A 656 -0.43 -26.85 4.80
C LYS A 656 0.31 -25.90 5.71
N VAL A 657 -0.37 -24.85 6.14
CA VAL A 657 0.19 -23.86 7.06
C VAL A 657 0.01 -24.30 8.50
N LEU A 658 1.01 -24.04 9.34
CA LEU A 658 0.94 -24.26 10.78
C LEU A 658 0.07 -23.17 11.41
N LYS A 659 -1.00 -23.58 12.10
CA LYS A 659 -1.95 -22.67 12.74
C LYS A 659 -1.40 -22.10 14.05
N GLU A 660 -1.95 -20.98 14.46
CA GLU A 660 -1.72 -20.39 15.77
C GLU A 660 -1.95 -21.42 16.90
N PRO A 661 -1.05 -21.55 17.87
CA PRO A 661 -1.28 -22.39 19.04
C PRO A 661 -2.49 -21.95 19.84
N LYS A 662 -3.30 -22.87 20.35
CA LYS A 662 -4.47 -22.52 21.15
C LYS A 662 -4.10 -21.89 22.49
N LEU A 663 -4.76 -20.79 22.83
CA LEU A 663 -4.53 -19.98 24.03
C LEU A 663 -4.83 -20.69 25.35
N SER A 664 -5.67 -21.72 25.38
CA SER A 664 -6.06 -22.43 26.60
C SER A 664 -6.40 -23.89 26.38
N GLY A 665 -6.13 -24.71 27.37
CA GLY A 665 -6.40 -26.15 27.38
C GLY A 665 -5.31 -27.00 26.74
N TRP A 666 -5.54 -28.32 26.64
CA TRP A 666 -4.66 -29.24 25.93
C TRP A 666 -5.01 -29.18 24.43
N GLY A 667 -4.04 -28.92 23.58
CA GLY A 667 -4.25 -28.91 22.14
C GLY A 667 -2.96 -29.16 21.37
N HIS A 668 -3.04 -30.08 20.40
CA HIS A 668 -1.97 -30.24 19.43
C HIS A 668 -1.89 -28.99 18.53
N ILE A 669 -0.72 -28.68 18.03
CA ILE A 669 -0.55 -27.67 16.98
C ILE A 669 -1.00 -28.30 15.67
N MET A 670 -1.98 -27.64 15.03
CA MET A 670 -2.67 -28.16 13.86
C MET A 670 -2.16 -27.47 12.60
N PHE A 671 -2.23 -28.19 11.48
CA PHE A 671 -2.08 -27.63 10.15
C PHE A 671 -3.44 -27.33 9.50
N SER A 672 -3.47 -26.40 8.58
CA SER A 672 -4.65 -26.00 7.78
C SER A 672 -4.30 -25.94 6.30
N ASP A 673 -5.28 -26.26 5.47
CA ASP A 673 -5.24 -25.99 4.02
C ASP A 673 -5.57 -24.53 3.67
N ASN A 674 -6.06 -23.74 4.63
CA ASN A 674 -6.38 -22.34 4.45
C ASN A 674 -5.20 -21.47 4.92
N GLU A 675 -4.52 -20.83 4.01
CA GLU A 675 -3.37 -19.96 4.26
C GLU A 675 -3.68 -18.80 5.21
N ASN A 676 -4.92 -18.29 5.21
CA ASN A 676 -5.36 -17.23 6.12
C ASN A 676 -5.44 -17.69 7.60
N GLU A 677 -5.27 -18.98 7.86
CA GLU A 677 -5.17 -19.51 9.22
C GLU A 677 -3.73 -19.71 9.71
N ALA A 678 -2.73 -19.27 8.93
CA ALA A 678 -1.33 -19.37 9.31
C ALA A 678 -1.03 -18.59 10.59
N GLY A 679 -0.40 -19.23 11.55
CA GLY A 679 0.15 -18.56 12.72
C GLY A 679 1.49 -17.89 12.38
N ILE A 680 1.80 -16.79 13.07
CA ILE A 680 3.09 -16.11 12.97
C ILE A 680 3.95 -16.50 14.17
N TYR A 681 5.14 -17.01 13.91
CA TYR A 681 6.06 -17.54 14.89
C TYR A 681 7.34 -16.72 14.99
N LEU A 682 7.85 -16.60 16.20
CA LEU A 682 9.14 -15.97 16.50
C LEU A 682 10.15 -17.03 16.94
N PHE A 683 11.37 -16.96 16.44
CA PHE A 683 12.48 -17.78 16.86
C PHE A 683 13.33 -17.01 17.87
N GLU A 684 13.24 -17.38 19.14
CA GLU A 684 13.98 -16.77 20.23
C GLU A 684 15.24 -17.58 20.51
N GLU A 685 16.40 -17.07 20.11
CA GLU A 685 17.68 -17.74 20.39
C GLU A 685 17.91 -17.84 21.88
N THR A 686 18.37 -19.01 22.31
CA THR A 686 18.72 -19.28 23.71
C THR A 686 20.13 -18.77 24.03
N SER A 687 20.62 -19.00 25.21
CA SER A 687 22.05 -18.76 25.54
C SER A 687 23.03 -19.66 24.77
N THR A 688 22.52 -20.67 24.06
CA THR A 688 23.29 -21.56 23.21
C THR A 688 23.05 -21.16 21.76
N ALA A 689 24.11 -20.85 21.02
CA ALA A 689 24.02 -20.44 19.63
C ALA A 689 23.34 -21.51 18.77
N ASN A 690 22.48 -21.06 17.84
CA ASN A 690 21.68 -21.88 16.93
C ASN A 690 20.68 -22.81 17.64
N VAL A 691 20.32 -22.53 18.87
CA VAL A 691 19.27 -23.22 19.64
C VAL A 691 18.16 -22.26 19.99
N TYR A 692 16.96 -22.54 19.55
CA TYR A 692 15.81 -21.62 19.60
C TYR A 692 14.66 -22.16 20.42
N LYS A 693 13.88 -21.24 21.00
CA LYS A 693 12.49 -21.44 21.40
C LYS A 693 11.62 -20.88 20.30
N ILE A 694 10.52 -21.53 20.01
CA ILE A 694 9.57 -21.08 18.99
C ILE A 694 8.32 -20.61 19.71
N ARG A 695 7.93 -19.36 19.49
CA ARG A 695 6.84 -18.69 20.17
C ARG A 695 5.86 -18.09 19.15
N SER A 696 4.56 -18.09 19.49
CA SER A 696 3.58 -17.31 18.75
C SER A 696 3.82 -15.81 18.90
N SER A 697 3.61 -15.06 17.82
CA SER A 697 3.73 -13.59 17.84
C SER A 697 2.50 -12.90 18.43
N SER A 698 1.33 -13.57 18.47
CA SER A 698 0.06 -12.92 18.79
C SER A 698 -0.11 -12.53 20.24
N ASP A 699 0.48 -13.26 21.18
CA ASP A 699 0.27 -13.05 22.62
C ASP A 699 1.54 -13.13 23.46
N GLY A 700 2.64 -13.57 22.90
CA GLY A 700 3.92 -13.65 23.57
C GLY A 700 4.05 -14.73 24.64
N ILE A 701 3.03 -15.57 24.87
CA ILE A 701 3.00 -16.60 25.91
C ILE A 701 2.82 -18.03 25.40
N ASN A 702 2.38 -18.21 24.15
CA ASN A 702 2.21 -19.53 23.57
C ASN A 702 3.47 -19.98 22.82
N TYR A 703 4.02 -21.11 23.23
CA TYR A 703 5.20 -21.72 22.63
C TYR A 703 4.85 -23.02 21.93
N VAL A 704 5.56 -23.31 20.86
CA VAL A 704 5.66 -24.67 20.30
C VAL A 704 6.46 -25.49 21.30
N ASN A 705 5.85 -26.51 21.89
CA ASN A 705 6.49 -27.28 22.96
C ASN A 705 6.22 -28.77 22.82
N VAL A 706 7.11 -29.60 23.32
CA VAL A 706 6.94 -31.06 23.40
C VAL A 706 6.61 -31.43 24.82
N TYR A 707 5.46 -32.06 25.04
CA TYR A 707 4.95 -32.36 26.39
C TYR A 707 4.56 -33.83 26.54
N LYS A 708 5.41 -34.60 27.21
CA LYS A 708 5.18 -36.02 27.55
C LYS A 708 4.67 -36.81 26.33
N GLU A 709 3.68 -37.71 26.58
CA GLU A 709 3.01 -38.51 25.58
C GLU A 709 2.07 -37.73 24.60
N HIS A 710 1.91 -36.44 24.81
CA HIS A 710 1.03 -35.61 24.01
C HIS A 710 1.70 -35.02 22.74
N GLY A 711 3.02 -35.23 22.61
CA GLY A 711 3.77 -34.71 21.47
C GLY A 711 3.87 -33.18 21.44
N VAL A 712 3.76 -32.58 20.27
CA VAL A 712 3.91 -31.13 20.10
C VAL A 712 2.59 -30.42 20.42
N VAL A 713 2.62 -29.53 21.39
CA VAL A 713 1.47 -28.79 21.91
C VAL A 713 1.79 -27.32 22.13
N GLY A 714 0.80 -26.44 21.95
CA GLY A 714 0.92 -25.03 22.25
C GLY A 714 -0.10 -24.62 23.32
N ASN A 715 0.32 -24.51 24.58
CA ASN A 715 -0.50 -24.00 25.68
C ASN A 715 0.31 -23.55 26.89
N ASP A 716 -0.35 -22.83 27.80
CA ASP A 716 0.22 -22.29 29.06
C ASP A 716 0.72 -23.36 30.03
N LYS A 717 0.19 -24.57 29.98
CA LYS A 717 0.62 -25.69 30.85
C LYS A 717 1.95 -26.26 30.41
N ALA A 718 2.23 -26.25 29.13
CA ALA A 718 3.51 -26.67 28.60
C ALA A 718 4.65 -25.79 29.09
N VAL A 719 4.43 -24.49 29.21
CA VAL A 719 5.41 -23.54 29.77
C VAL A 719 5.87 -23.92 31.18
N LYS A 720 4.96 -24.46 32.01
CA LYS A 720 5.26 -24.90 33.41
C LYS A 720 6.12 -26.17 33.48
N ALA A 721 6.16 -26.96 32.40
CA ALA A 721 6.95 -28.19 32.35
C ALA A 721 8.41 -27.97 31.82
N GLY A 722 8.72 -26.76 31.43
CA GLY A 722 9.94 -26.39 30.75
C GLY A 722 9.74 -26.25 29.24
N LEU A 723 10.35 -25.22 28.65
CA LEU A 723 10.21 -24.94 27.22
C LEU A 723 11.11 -25.86 26.39
N ALA A 724 10.56 -26.47 25.36
CA ALA A 724 11.34 -27.21 24.36
C ALA A 724 12.27 -26.27 23.60
N THR A 725 13.40 -26.77 23.18
CA THR A 725 14.36 -26.06 22.35
C THR A 725 14.61 -26.84 21.06
N TYR A 726 14.88 -26.10 20.01
CA TYR A 726 14.97 -26.62 18.65
C TYR A 726 16.26 -26.14 17.98
N THR A 727 16.80 -26.94 17.08
CA THR A 727 17.77 -26.50 16.10
C THR A 727 17.10 -26.37 14.73
N ILE A 728 17.54 -25.40 13.94
CA ILE A 728 16.99 -25.11 12.60
C ILE A 728 18.13 -25.32 11.62
N GLU A 729 17.95 -26.26 10.68
CA GLU A 729 18.95 -26.63 9.67
C GLU A 729 18.39 -26.41 8.28
N GLU A 730 19.10 -25.64 7.45
CA GLU A 730 18.67 -25.35 6.08
C GLU A 730 18.80 -26.58 5.19
N VAL A 731 17.82 -26.80 4.33
CA VAL A 731 17.76 -27.90 3.37
C VAL A 731 17.92 -27.36 1.96
N HIS A 732 19.09 -27.52 1.36
CA HIS A 732 19.38 -26.95 0.04
C HIS A 732 18.90 -27.82 -1.12
N ALA A 733 18.73 -29.13 -0.92
CA ALA A 733 18.32 -30.04 -1.98
C ALA A 733 17.55 -31.25 -1.46
N MET A 734 16.65 -31.77 -2.28
CA MET A 734 15.88 -32.96 -2.03
C MET A 734 16.42 -34.09 -2.90
N PRO A 735 16.85 -35.25 -2.31
CA PRO A 735 17.22 -36.41 -3.09
C PRO A 735 16.00 -37.13 -3.65
N LEU A 736 15.98 -37.40 -4.95
CA LEU A 736 14.99 -38.25 -5.61
C LEU A 736 15.70 -39.40 -6.32
N THR A 737 15.33 -40.64 -5.99
CA THR A 737 15.91 -41.83 -6.62
C THR A 737 15.02 -42.29 -7.77
N LEU A 738 15.56 -42.25 -8.98
CA LEU A 738 14.93 -42.84 -10.15
C LEU A 738 15.28 -44.35 -10.21
N SER A 739 14.26 -45.16 -10.47
CA SER A 739 14.41 -46.62 -10.62
C SER A 739 15.19 -47.00 -11.87
N ASP A 740 15.40 -48.29 -12.11
CA ASP A 740 16.01 -48.81 -13.34
C ASP A 740 15.24 -48.40 -14.60
N SER A 741 13.95 -48.07 -14.48
CA SER A 741 13.15 -47.50 -15.57
C SER A 741 13.47 -46.05 -15.87
N GLY A 742 14.21 -45.39 -15.00
CA GLY A 742 14.65 -43.99 -15.15
C GLY A 742 13.55 -42.97 -14.91
N ALA A 743 12.37 -43.38 -14.40
CA ALA A 743 11.28 -42.42 -14.24
C ALA A 743 10.59 -42.52 -12.87
N ALA A 744 10.02 -41.39 -12.41
CA ALA A 744 9.23 -41.27 -11.18
C ALA A 744 8.11 -40.24 -11.31
N ALA A 745 7.00 -40.49 -10.61
CA ALA A 745 5.90 -39.54 -10.46
C ALA A 745 6.17 -38.60 -9.28
N ILE A 746 6.04 -37.29 -9.47
CA ILE A 746 6.28 -36.29 -8.44
C ILE A 746 5.20 -35.22 -8.38
N CYS A 747 5.04 -34.62 -7.19
CA CYS A 747 4.29 -33.38 -6.97
C CYS A 747 4.91 -32.73 -5.72
N LEU A 748 5.82 -31.76 -5.90
CA LEU A 748 6.63 -31.21 -4.82
C LEU A 748 6.02 -29.97 -4.21
N PRO A 749 6.08 -29.78 -2.88
CA PRO A 749 5.52 -28.61 -2.20
C PRO A 749 6.43 -27.36 -2.26
N PHE A 750 7.52 -27.39 -3.00
CA PHE A 750 8.49 -26.30 -3.17
C PHE A 750 9.03 -26.29 -4.60
N ASN A 751 9.56 -25.13 -5.02
CA ASN A 751 10.23 -25.00 -6.30
C ASN A 751 11.59 -25.70 -6.28
N VAL A 752 11.92 -26.39 -7.36
CA VAL A 752 13.21 -27.07 -7.49
C VAL A 752 13.86 -26.81 -8.85
N ILE A 753 15.18 -26.70 -8.87
CA ILE A 753 15.95 -26.74 -10.11
C ILE A 753 16.13 -28.21 -10.51
N ILE A 754 15.81 -28.49 -11.75
CA ILE A 754 15.93 -29.84 -12.33
C ILE A 754 17.42 -30.17 -12.54
N PRO A 755 17.91 -31.29 -11.99
CA PRO A 755 19.30 -31.67 -12.11
C PRO A 755 19.70 -32.12 -13.53
N ASP A 756 20.98 -32.08 -13.83
CA ASP A 756 21.52 -32.49 -15.11
C ASP A 756 21.09 -33.94 -15.49
N GLY A 757 20.68 -34.10 -16.73
CA GLY A 757 20.25 -35.38 -17.27
C GLY A 757 18.89 -35.86 -16.84
N VAL A 758 18.08 -34.98 -16.17
CA VAL A 758 16.70 -35.23 -15.81
C VAL A 758 15.81 -34.26 -16.57
N TYR A 759 14.65 -34.72 -17.02
CA TYR A 759 13.63 -33.95 -17.71
C TYR A 759 12.28 -34.19 -17.06
N VAL A 760 11.39 -33.22 -17.17
CA VAL A 760 10.06 -33.24 -16.56
C VAL A 760 9.01 -33.24 -17.65
N TYR A 761 8.01 -34.07 -17.48
CA TYR A 761 6.96 -34.32 -18.48
C TYR A 761 5.56 -34.19 -17.91
N ASP A 762 4.63 -33.76 -18.78
CA ASP A 762 3.21 -33.75 -18.52
C ASP A 762 2.44 -34.64 -19.53
N ALA A 763 1.22 -35.00 -19.17
CA ALA A 763 0.32 -35.82 -19.99
C ALA A 763 -0.94 -35.05 -20.35
N THR A 764 -1.32 -35.04 -21.63
CA THR A 764 -2.58 -34.44 -22.13
C THR A 764 -3.42 -35.48 -22.85
N MET A 765 -4.71 -35.22 -23.05
CA MET A 765 -5.61 -36.13 -23.80
C MET A 765 -5.17 -36.37 -25.25
N THR A 766 -4.50 -35.38 -25.86
CA THR A 766 -3.97 -35.53 -27.23
C THR A 766 -2.84 -36.53 -27.31
N GLY A 767 -2.09 -36.74 -26.18
CA GLY A 767 -1.04 -37.76 -26.10
C GLY A 767 -1.52 -39.17 -25.82
N VAL A 768 -2.79 -39.36 -25.44
CA VAL A 768 -3.34 -40.69 -25.14
C VAL A 768 -4.04 -41.28 -26.39
N VAL A 769 -3.45 -42.28 -26.97
CA VAL A 769 -3.89 -42.87 -28.26
C VAL A 769 -4.07 -44.38 -28.13
N PHE A 770 -5.13 -44.92 -28.74
CA PHE A 770 -5.28 -46.35 -28.92
C PHE A 770 -4.36 -46.86 -30.07
N ASN A 771 -3.56 -47.87 -29.80
CA ASN A 771 -2.65 -48.50 -30.77
C ASN A 771 -3.18 -49.82 -31.19
N ASP A 772 -3.63 -49.92 -32.45
CA ASP A 772 -4.20 -51.15 -33.04
C ASP A 772 -3.19 -52.30 -33.09
N ASP A 773 -1.91 -52.03 -33.30
CA ASP A 773 -0.86 -53.06 -33.42
C ASP A 773 -0.59 -53.76 -32.09
N SER A 774 -0.65 -53.02 -30.98
CA SER A 774 -0.45 -53.55 -29.62
C SER A 774 -1.79 -53.94 -28.94
N ASN A 775 -2.92 -53.59 -29.52
CA ASN A 775 -4.26 -53.70 -28.92
C ASN A 775 -4.35 -53.08 -27.53
N GLY A 776 -3.71 -51.92 -27.36
CA GLY A 776 -3.57 -51.22 -26.09
C GLY A 776 -3.52 -49.69 -26.24
N TYR A 777 -3.52 -48.97 -25.14
CA TYR A 777 -3.37 -47.53 -25.13
C TYR A 777 -1.94 -47.15 -24.86
N THR A 778 -1.49 -46.07 -25.52
CA THR A 778 -0.23 -45.38 -25.27
C THR A 778 -0.47 -43.98 -24.79
N CYS A 779 0.42 -43.47 -23.93
CA CYS A 779 0.42 -42.11 -23.48
C CYS A 779 1.77 -41.48 -23.87
N THR A 780 1.75 -40.57 -24.83
CA THR A 780 2.93 -39.76 -25.16
C THR A 780 2.95 -38.56 -24.21
N MET A 781 4.01 -38.44 -23.45
CA MET A 781 4.24 -37.35 -22.51
C MET A 781 5.12 -36.28 -23.14
N GLU A 782 4.69 -35.01 -23.00
CA GLU A 782 5.42 -33.88 -23.51
C GLU A 782 6.38 -33.31 -22.47
N ALA A 783 7.62 -32.99 -22.89
CA ALA A 783 8.57 -32.35 -22.02
C ALA A 783 8.13 -30.94 -21.70
N ILE A 784 8.06 -30.61 -20.42
CA ILE A 784 7.65 -29.28 -19.91
C ILE A 784 8.80 -28.51 -19.28
N ALA A 785 9.85 -29.18 -18.84
CA ALA A 785 11.06 -28.58 -18.31
C ALA A 785 12.27 -29.53 -18.39
N GLY A 786 13.47 -29.01 -18.41
CA GLY A 786 14.72 -29.73 -18.52
C GLY A 786 15.79 -29.26 -17.53
N PRO A 787 17.03 -29.79 -17.66
CA PRO A 787 18.14 -29.48 -16.75
C PRO A 787 18.38 -27.97 -16.59
N GLY A 788 18.51 -27.52 -15.34
CA GLY A 788 18.74 -26.11 -15.00
C GLY A 788 17.47 -25.26 -14.97
N GLU A 789 16.33 -25.77 -15.43
CA GLU A 789 15.04 -25.07 -15.34
C GLU A 789 14.35 -25.32 -14.01
N THR A 790 13.44 -24.45 -13.64
CA THR A 790 12.69 -24.57 -12.38
C THR A 790 11.36 -25.28 -12.58
N LEU A 791 11.14 -26.36 -11.82
CA LEU A 791 9.81 -26.92 -11.63
C LEU A 791 9.14 -26.21 -10.47
N LYS A 792 7.97 -25.61 -10.75
CA LYS A 792 7.20 -24.89 -9.73
C LYS A 792 6.56 -25.84 -8.72
N SER A 793 6.43 -25.36 -7.48
CA SER A 793 5.69 -26.07 -6.44
C SER A 793 4.26 -26.42 -6.89
N GLY A 794 3.75 -27.54 -6.45
CA GLY A 794 2.40 -27.98 -6.76
C GLY A 794 2.16 -28.51 -8.16
N THR A 795 3.16 -28.55 -9.04
CA THR A 795 3.02 -29.10 -10.40
C THR A 795 3.11 -30.62 -10.37
N PRO A 796 2.03 -31.36 -10.62
CA PRO A 796 2.09 -32.82 -10.82
C PRO A 796 2.84 -33.15 -12.11
N ALA A 797 3.85 -33.99 -12.05
CA ALA A 797 4.69 -34.29 -13.20
C ALA A 797 5.31 -35.70 -13.14
N ILE A 798 5.77 -36.19 -14.29
CA ILE A 798 6.65 -37.37 -14.37
C ILE A 798 8.08 -36.87 -14.68
N VAL A 799 9.03 -37.22 -13.87
CA VAL A 799 10.44 -36.99 -14.17
C VAL A 799 11.04 -38.24 -14.85
N ASN A 800 11.92 -38.02 -15.83
CA ASN A 800 12.64 -39.09 -16.52
C ASN A 800 14.13 -38.72 -16.66
N GLY A 801 15.01 -39.63 -16.40
CA GLY A 801 16.48 -39.48 -16.46
C GLY A 801 17.21 -40.77 -16.22
N ASN A 802 18.52 -40.73 -16.03
CA ASN A 802 19.31 -41.92 -15.72
C ASN A 802 18.90 -42.50 -14.35
N ALA A 803 18.90 -43.83 -14.23
CA ALA A 803 18.70 -44.49 -12.93
C ALA A 803 19.72 -44.01 -11.90
N GLY A 804 19.28 -43.76 -10.67
CA GLY A 804 20.13 -43.29 -9.58
C GLY A 804 19.49 -42.16 -8.77
N THR A 805 20.21 -41.65 -7.78
CA THR A 805 19.74 -40.57 -6.93
C THR A 805 20.19 -39.22 -7.50
N HIS A 806 19.23 -38.37 -7.80
CA HIS A 806 19.44 -37.02 -8.29
C HIS A 806 19.10 -35.98 -7.19
N GLN A 807 19.87 -34.92 -7.11
CA GLN A 807 19.66 -33.84 -6.15
C GLN A 807 18.87 -32.71 -6.80
N PHE A 808 17.60 -32.52 -6.41
CA PHE A 808 16.79 -31.43 -6.83
C PHE A 808 17.05 -30.24 -5.90
N VAL A 809 17.76 -29.24 -6.40
CA VAL A 809 18.10 -28.05 -5.59
C VAL A 809 16.83 -27.25 -5.30
N ILE A 810 16.52 -27.05 -4.02
CA ILE A 810 15.37 -26.27 -3.59
C ILE A 810 15.70 -24.79 -3.79
N THR A 811 14.88 -24.11 -4.57
CA THR A 811 14.93 -22.66 -4.72
C THR A 811 13.84 -22.03 -3.88
N MET A 812 13.56 -20.73 -4.03
CA MET A 812 12.50 -20.07 -3.25
C MET A 812 11.21 -20.88 -3.30
N SER A 813 10.67 -21.15 -2.13
CA SER A 813 9.44 -21.88 -1.95
C SER A 813 8.26 -20.97 -2.14
N ASP A 814 7.72 -20.91 -3.34
CA ASP A 814 6.31 -20.56 -3.47
C ASP A 814 5.50 -21.73 -2.95
N TYR A 815 4.74 -21.45 -1.92
CA TYR A 815 3.77 -22.31 -1.35
C TYR A 815 2.53 -22.29 -2.24
N GLY A 816 2.34 -23.30 -3.04
CA GLY A 816 1.20 -23.36 -3.94
C GLY A 816 0.29 -24.55 -3.62
N ALA A 817 -1.01 -24.38 -3.72
CA ALA A 817 -1.92 -25.50 -3.84
C ALA A 817 -1.49 -26.38 -5.03
N VAL A 818 -1.75 -27.70 -4.96
CA VAL A 818 -1.53 -28.57 -6.11
C VAL A 818 -2.30 -28.03 -7.32
N THR A 819 -1.59 -27.64 -8.35
CA THR A 819 -2.17 -27.03 -9.56
C THR A 819 -1.70 -27.79 -10.78
N SER A 820 -2.62 -28.54 -11.42
CA SER A 820 -2.34 -29.15 -12.71
C SER A 820 -2.17 -28.07 -13.77
N LEU A 821 -1.25 -28.27 -14.71
CA LEU A 821 -1.13 -27.44 -15.89
C LEU A 821 -2.43 -27.44 -16.71
N PRO A 822 -2.70 -26.39 -17.52
CA PRO A 822 -3.85 -26.39 -18.42
C PRO A 822 -3.87 -27.66 -19.30
N GLU A 823 -5.02 -28.31 -19.39
CA GLU A 823 -5.22 -29.55 -20.14
C GLU A 823 -4.45 -30.78 -19.61
N SER A 824 -3.70 -30.67 -18.49
CA SER A 824 -2.99 -31.77 -17.87
C SER A 824 -3.94 -32.84 -17.31
N LEU A 825 -3.64 -34.08 -17.59
CA LEU A 825 -4.28 -35.26 -17.00
C LEU A 825 -3.68 -35.64 -15.65
N LEU A 826 -2.53 -35.11 -15.30
CA LEU A 826 -1.86 -35.38 -14.02
C LEU A 826 -2.54 -34.64 -12.87
N LYS A 827 -2.74 -35.37 -11.77
CA LYS A 827 -3.20 -34.87 -10.48
C LYS A 827 -2.18 -35.25 -9.41
N GLY A 828 -2.01 -34.43 -8.40
CA GLY A 828 -0.98 -34.65 -7.41
C GLY A 828 -1.47 -34.52 -5.96
N ASN A 829 -0.60 -34.89 -5.03
CA ASN A 829 -0.81 -34.72 -3.61
C ASN A 829 0.53 -34.46 -2.89
N TYR A 830 0.47 -33.76 -1.76
CA TYR A 830 1.63 -33.52 -0.91
C TYR A 830 1.74 -34.51 0.26
N VAL A 831 0.64 -35.14 0.62
CA VAL A 831 0.56 -36.07 1.79
C VAL A 831 0.16 -37.45 1.36
N ASN A 832 0.49 -38.46 2.18
CA ASN A 832 0.00 -39.82 1.96
C ASN A 832 -1.54 -39.82 1.87
N GLY A 833 -2.07 -40.50 0.89
CA GLY A 833 -3.49 -40.52 0.63
C GLY A 833 -3.99 -41.89 0.15
N ASN A 834 -5.29 -42.00 -0.02
CA ASN A 834 -5.95 -43.15 -0.60
C ASN A 834 -6.81 -42.68 -1.77
N LEU A 835 -6.46 -43.15 -2.97
CA LEU A 835 -7.23 -42.92 -4.19
C LEU A 835 -8.32 -43.97 -4.31
N SER A 836 -9.54 -43.53 -4.59
CA SER A 836 -10.66 -44.37 -4.90
C SER A 836 -11.08 -44.16 -6.34
N GLN A 837 -11.40 -45.26 -7.05
CA GLN A 837 -12.06 -45.15 -8.35
C GLN A 837 -13.48 -44.64 -8.13
N SER A 838 -13.87 -43.55 -8.76
CA SER A 838 -15.20 -42.97 -8.66
C SER A 838 -15.52 -42.12 -9.89
N GLY A 839 -16.77 -42.16 -10.36
CA GLY A 839 -17.24 -41.35 -11.49
C GLY A 839 -16.83 -41.89 -12.86
N ASP A 840 -16.93 -40.99 -13.85
CA ASP A 840 -16.68 -41.31 -15.27
C ASP A 840 -15.17 -41.23 -15.65
N MET A 841 -14.33 -40.79 -14.70
CA MET A 841 -12.86 -40.66 -14.88
C MET A 841 -12.18 -41.85 -14.24
N ARG A 842 -11.26 -42.49 -14.98
CA ARG A 842 -10.43 -43.60 -14.47
C ARG A 842 -9.09 -43.04 -13.99
N LYS A 843 -8.63 -43.52 -12.84
CA LYS A 843 -7.37 -43.13 -12.22
C LYS A 843 -6.30 -44.21 -12.43
N PHE A 844 -5.11 -43.77 -12.76
CA PHE A 844 -3.97 -44.61 -13.05
C PHE A 844 -2.76 -44.17 -12.20
N VAL A 845 -2.07 -45.15 -11.59
CA VAL A 845 -0.82 -44.86 -10.87
C VAL A 845 0.36 -45.20 -11.76
N PHE A 846 1.42 -44.38 -11.68
CA PHE A 846 2.62 -44.55 -12.47
C PHE A 846 3.54 -45.61 -11.84
N ALA A 847 4.00 -46.57 -12.63
CA ALA A 847 5.02 -47.57 -12.23
C ALA A 847 5.68 -48.17 -13.49
N GLU A 848 6.99 -48.29 -13.49
CA GLU A 848 7.77 -48.92 -14.54
C GLU A 848 7.44 -48.42 -15.95
N ASN A 849 7.42 -47.08 -16.15
CA ASN A 849 7.08 -46.43 -17.41
C ASN A 849 5.67 -46.78 -17.95
N THR A 850 4.76 -47.11 -17.07
CA THR A 850 3.37 -47.41 -17.39
C THR A 850 2.42 -46.79 -16.37
N PHE A 851 1.33 -46.23 -16.82
CA PHE A 851 0.22 -45.91 -15.95
C PHE A 851 -0.70 -47.10 -15.82
N LYS A 852 -0.83 -47.65 -14.61
CA LYS A 852 -1.65 -48.86 -14.33
C LYS A 852 -2.92 -48.50 -13.60
N ALA A 853 -4.08 -48.91 -14.14
CA ALA A 853 -5.36 -48.78 -13.44
C ALA A 853 -5.41 -49.74 -12.26
N PHE A 854 -6.20 -49.44 -11.26
CA PHE A 854 -6.41 -50.27 -10.07
C PHE A 854 -7.91 -50.44 -9.79
N GLU A 855 -8.25 -51.52 -9.07
CA GLU A 855 -9.63 -51.77 -8.65
C GLU A 855 -9.84 -51.38 -7.19
N GLY A 856 -11.01 -50.75 -6.90
CA GLY A 856 -11.35 -50.29 -5.55
C GLY A 856 -10.57 -49.06 -5.11
N SER A 857 -9.64 -49.20 -4.17
CA SER A 857 -8.80 -48.10 -3.67
C SER A 857 -7.31 -48.43 -3.69
N LYS A 858 -6.48 -47.44 -3.83
CA LYS A 858 -5.02 -47.54 -3.88
C LYS A 858 -4.37 -46.46 -3.03
N ASP A 859 -3.45 -46.88 -2.15
CA ASP A 859 -2.60 -45.95 -1.41
C ASP A 859 -1.59 -45.29 -2.34
N ILE A 860 -1.43 -43.97 -2.18
CA ILE A 860 -0.44 -43.17 -2.86
C ILE A 860 0.43 -42.46 -1.83
N ALA A 861 1.73 -42.45 -2.05
CA ALA A 861 2.66 -41.79 -1.15
C ALA A 861 2.58 -40.25 -1.27
N ALA A 862 3.14 -39.58 -0.28
CA ALA A 862 3.34 -38.14 -0.32
C ALA A 862 4.17 -37.68 -1.53
N ASN A 863 3.98 -36.49 -2.01
CA ASN A 863 4.72 -35.86 -3.10
C ASN A 863 4.70 -36.63 -4.42
N GLN A 864 3.59 -37.30 -4.69
CA GLN A 864 3.39 -38.06 -5.93
C GLN A 864 2.22 -37.55 -6.75
N CYS A 865 2.17 -37.95 -8.03
CA CYS A 865 1.06 -37.71 -8.91
C CYS A 865 0.49 -39.00 -9.50
N TRP A 866 -0.73 -38.91 -10.05
CA TRP A 866 -1.43 -39.96 -10.79
C TRP A 866 -2.09 -39.34 -12.02
N LEU A 867 -2.51 -40.18 -12.97
CA LEU A 867 -3.23 -39.75 -14.17
C LEU A 867 -4.73 -40.01 -14.01
N GLU A 868 -5.57 -39.05 -14.42
CA GLU A 868 -7.03 -39.19 -14.52
C GLU A 868 -7.49 -38.90 -15.94
N CYS A 869 -8.20 -39.86 -16.57
CA CYS A 869 -8.78 -39.66 -17.88
C CYS A 869 -10.12 -40.46 -18.05
N ASP A 870 -10.88 -40.13 -19.09
CA ASP A 870 -12.17 -40.78 -19.40
C ASP A 870 -12.05 -42.12 -20.13
N ILE A 871 -10.85 -42.64 -20.33
CA ILE A 871 -10.61 -43.92 -20.98
C ILE A 871 -10.87 -45.07 -20.01
N THR A 872 -12.13 -45.39 -19.78
CA THR A 872 -12.56 -46.34 -18.77
C THR A 872 -12.23 -47.81 -19.12
N GLN A 873 -11.91 -48.10 -20.37
CA GLN A 873 -11.63 -49.46 -20.85
C GLN A 873 -10.14 -49.84 -20.73
N ALA A 874 -9.25 -48.88 -20.57
CA ALA A 874 -7.81 -49.15 -20.45
C ALA A 874 -7.50 -49.78 -19.09
N SER A 875 -6.75 -50.86 -19.07
CA SER A 875 -6.14 -51.40 -17.85
C SER A 875 -4.77 -50.79 -17.57
N GLU A 876 -4.12 -50.34 -18.61
CA GLU A 876 -2.83 -49.66 -18.55
C GLU A 876 -2.61 -48.75 -19.75
N LEU A 877 -1.71 -47.79 -19.59
CA LEU A 877 -1.24 -46.89 -20.63
C LEU A 877 0.28 -46.98 -20.68
N ILE A 878 0.83 -47.43 -21.80
CA ILE A 878 2.29 -47.50 -21.99
C ILE A 878 2.79 -46.07 -22.25
N VAL A 879 3.76 -45.62 -21.48
CA VAL A 879 4.28 -44.27 -21.56
C VAL A 879 5.42 -44.19 -22.58
N HIS A 880 5.33 -43.19 -23.46
CA HIS A 880 6.39 -42.78 -24.36
C HIS A 880 6.73 -41.31 -24.02
N PHE A 881 8.00 -41.06 -23.77
CA PHE A 881 8.52 -39.70 -23.56
C PHE A 881 8.86 -39.08 -24.91
N SER A 882 8.33 -37.87 -25.20
CA SER A 882 8.75 -37.08 -26.34
C SER A 882 10.23 -36.69 -26.23
N ASP A 883 10.89 -36.40 -27.34
CA ASP A 883 12.25 -35.89 -27.29
C ASP A 883 12.28 -34.57 -26.50
N PRO A 884 12.97 -34.51 -25.35
CA PRO A 884 12.96 -33.32 -24.51
C PRO A 884 13.66 -32.11 -25.15
N THR A 885 14.46 -32.32 -26.18
CA THR A 885 15.17 -31.24 -26.87
C THR A 885 14.29 -30.51 -27.88
N GLY A 886 13.16 -31.09 -28.28
CA GLY A 886 12.27 -30.59 -29.33
C GLY A 886 13.01 -30.39 -30.67
N ILE A 887 14.07 -31.15 -30.94
CA ILE A 887 14.89 -31.08 -32.15
C ILE A 887 14.47 -32.21 -33.07
N GLU A 888 13.85 -31.89 -34.21
CA GLU A 888 13.61 -32.85 -35.30
C GLU A 888 14.94 -33.12 -36.06
N GLU A 889 15.40 -34.36 -36.14
CA GLU A 889 16.47 -34.75 -37.05
C GLU A 889 15.98 -34.86 -38.48
N ILE A 890 16.49 -34.00 -39.38
CA ILE A 890 16.17 -34.06 -40.81
C ILE A 890 17.38 -34.59 -41.60
N PRO A 891 17.20 -35.56 -42.56
CA PRO A 891 18.26 -35.92 -43.51
C PRO A 891 18.61 -34.71 -44.37
N SER A 892 19.87 -34.56 -44.74
CA SER A 892 20.52 -33.43 -45.43
C SER A 892 20.00 -33.10 -46.84
N THR A 893 18.69 -33.06 -47.04
CA THR A 893 18.07 -32.64 -48.30
C THR A 893 17.51 -31.20 -48.18
N PRO A 894 17.64 -30.33 -49.20
CA PRO A 894 17.19 -28.95 -49.13
C PRO A 894 15.67 -28.85 -48.93
N GLN A 895 15.19 -28.26 -47.85
CA GLN A 895 13.78 -27.90 -47.63
C GLN A 895 13.56 -26.43 -48.01
N SER A 896 12.45 -26.19 -48.68
CA SER A 896 12.02 -24.82 -48.98
C SER A 896 11.23 -24.26 -47.77
N GLY A 897 11.89 -23.48 -46.93
CA GLY A 897 11.30 -22.78 -45.78
C GLY A 897 12.16 -21.63 -45.29
N ASN A 898 11.65 -20.84 -44.37
CA ASN A 898 12.46 -19.82 -43.69
C ASN A 898 13.41 -20.47 -42.68
N ILE A 899 14.70 -20.44 -42.97
CA ILE A 899 15.74 -21.07 -42.19
C ILE A 899 16.50 -19.98 -41.41
N TYR A 900 16.66 -20.18 -40.11
CA TYR A 900 17.44 -19.28 -39.26
C TYR A 900 18.45 -20.10 -38.40
N ASN A 901 19.58 -19.49 -38.08
CA ASN A 901 20.44 -20.06 -37.02
C ASN A 901 19.89 -19.77 -35.64
N ILE A 902 20.51 -20.32 -34.60
CA ILE A 902 20.10 -20.09 -33.20
C ILE A 902 20.25 -18.64 -32.74
N ALA A 903 21.00 -17.81 -33.46
CA ALA A 903 21.12 -16.37 -33.22
C ALA A 903 20.02 -15.55 -33.94
N GLY A 904 19.07 -16.21 -34.63
CA GLY A 904 17.98 -15.54 -35.36
C GLY A 904 18.38 -15.00 -36.73
N GLU A 905 19.59 -15.29 -37.27
CA GLU A 905 20.02 -14.86 -38.57
C GLU A 905 19.44 -15.77 -39.65
N ARG A 906 18.86 -15.18 -40.71
CA ARG A 906 18.27 -15.94 -41.80
C ARG A 906 19.36 -16.57 -42.66
N LEU A 907 19.23 -17.89 -42.86
CA LEU A 907 20.15 -18.69 -43.69
C LEU A 907 19.52 -19.01 -45.03
N SER A 908 20.35 -19.15 -46.05
CA SER A 908 19.92 -19.63 -47.39
C SER A 908 19.80 -21.16 -47.48
N ASN A 909 20.52 -21.87 -46.62
CA ASN A 909 20.45 -23.33 -46.47
C ASN A 909 20.72 -23.72 -45.00
N PRO A 910 20.22 -24.87 -44.54
CA PRO A 910 20.54 -25.36 -43.22
C PRO A 910 22.07 -25.56 -43.04
N GLN A 911 22.57 -25.16 -41.88
CA GLN A 911 23.97 -25.35 -41.49
C GLN A 911 24.05 -26.51 -40.54
N LYS A 912 25.23 -27.17 -40.48
CA LYS A 912 25.47 -28.24 -39.51
C LYS A 912 25.29 -27.74 -38.10
N GLY A 913 24.46 -28.45 -37.31
CA GLY A 913 24.06 -28.04 -35.98
C GLY A 913 22.58 -27.66 -35.90
N ILE A 914 22.19 -26.94 -34.87
CA ILE A 914 20.78 -26.55 -34.64
C ILE A 914 20.42 -25.38 -35.54
N ASN A 915 19.31 -25.49 -36.27
CA ASN A 915 18.69 -24.46 -37.08
C ASN A 915 17.22 -24.29 -36.66
N ILE A 916 16.62 -23.18 -36.97
CA ILE A 916 15.18 -22.94 -36.84
C ILE A 916 14.59 -22.93 -38.25
N ILE A 917 13.78 -23.91 -38.58
CA ILE A 917 13.12 -24.04 -39.89
C ILE A 917 11.60 -24.01 -39.64
N ASP A 918 10.92 -23.02 -40.23
CA ASP A 918 9.48 -22.79 -40.09
C ASP A 918 9.02 -22.84 -38.61
N SER A 919 9.76 -22.12 -37.76
CA SER A 919 9.51 -21.99 -36.31
C SER A 919 9.78 -23.26 -35.47
N LYS A 920 10.38 -24.29 -36.04
CA LYS A 920 10.81 -25.50 -35.32
C LYS A 920 12.33 -25.57 -35.21
N LYS A 921 12.83 -26.07 -34.07
CA LYS A 921 14.27 -26.39 -33.90
C LYS A 921 14.60 -27.65 -34.69
N VAL A 922 15.58 -27.60 -35.55
CA VAL A 922 16.01 -28.71 -36.42
C VAL A 922 17.52 -28.90 -36.30
N PHE A 923 17.98 -30.13 -36.05
CA PHE A 923 19.37 -30.47 -36.04
C PHE A 923 19.81 -31.04 -37.40
N VAL A 924 20.77 -30.39 -38.05
CA VAL A 924 21.36 -30.84 -39.30
C VAL A 924 22.71 -31.48 -39.04
N LYS A 925 22.86 -32.72 -39.44
CA LYS A 925 24.08 -33.55 -39.21
C LYS A 925 25.28 -33.11 -40.06
#